data_c805457d5c5ece7ee0992f64a1d80074
#
_entry.id   c805457d5c5ece7ee0992f64a1d80074
#
_cell.length_a   1.000
_cell.length_b   1.000
_cell.length_c   1.000
_cell.angle_alpha   90.00
_cell.angle_beta   90.00
_cell.angle_gamma   90.00
#
_symmetry.space_group_name_H-M   'P 1'
#
loop_
_entity.id
_entity.type
_entity.pdbx_description
1 polymer ?
#
loop_
_entity_poly.entity_id
_entity_poly.type
_entity_poly.pdbx_seq_one_letter_code
_entity_poly.pdbx_strand_id
1 'polypeptide(L)'
;MQLTDSVKTVKGVGDKSLSLLEKLNIHTVRDLLRHYPVDYDNFQMPVQINTASEGQTVTVEGAVSRVTTRPTARKKVITCYVSDPSGALKLIWFNQQYLIKILKPGFRFLFRGTVKRDNAEYAILQPKMYQRQEYAKLLGSLQPKYGLTKGITSAFISKAVKQAFSEIKIEDQLPASFRKENNLMKLSDAVKTIHFPKNMDEALEARKRLVFDEFLDFILALRALKTKKEEAVNNFVITDYSACEKLIGGLPFKLTNAQQKTFNDIKKDMSSVRLMSRMVEGDVGSGKTVIAMLAVLSVVQAGYQAAVMVPTEVLAKQHFYDFEEKLGKYGVRTILLVGSMTAAQKRKAYEKVEAHEADVVIGTHALIQEGLQFDNLALAVIDEQHRFGVNQRKALKEKGLHPHVLSMSATPIPRSLSLILYGDMDLSVINEMPAERKPIKNAVVDTGYRPTALNFIRKEVLSGHQAYIICPLVEESEDSDGENVIDYTDNVRDFFASAALKNGDGKLIKTEYLHGRMKPSEKNEIMERFAAGETDVLISTTVIEVGVNVKNATVMMIENSERFGLAQLHQLRGRVGRGAYQSYCIFMKGSEGKDIDDRLNILKNNNDGFKVAEEDLRLRGPGDLFGVRQSGELSWKLADIYADAPLLSLASEYAERIAAES
;
A
#
# COMPACT_ATOMS: atom_id res chain seq x y z
N MET A 1 19.21 20.54 -31.37
CA MET A 1 18.27 19.46 -31.00
C MET A 1 17.51 19.85 -29.74
N GLN A 2 16.17 19.64 -29.73
CA GLN A 2 15.30 19.91 -28.58
C GLN A 2 14.87 18.59 -27.92
N LEU A 3 14.46 18.64 -26.66
CA LEU A 3 13.97 17.45 -25.92
C LEU A 3 12.71 16.82 -26.54
N THR A 4 11.91 17.63 -27.22
CA THR A 4 10.66 17.21 -27.90
C THR A 4 10.89 16.67 -29.33
N ASP A 5 12.09 16.79 -29.86
CA ASP A 5 12.39 16.27 -31.20
C ASP A 5 12.30 14.74 -31.21
N SER A 6 11.97 14.18 -32.39
CA SER A 6 11.94 12.73 -32.59
C SER A 6 13.32 12.14 -32.31
N VAL A 7 13.38 10.97 -31.65
CA VAL A 7 14.62 10.24 -31.39
C VAL A 7 15.39 9.89 -32.68
N LYS A 8 14.73 9.93 -33.85
CA LYS A 8 15.35 9.75 -35.16
C LYS A 8 16.38 10.85 -35.48
N THR A 9 16.28 12.02 -34.88
CA THR A 9 17.24 13.13 -35.08
C THR A 9 18.60 12.85 -34.48
N VAL A 10 18.68 11.89 -33.54
CA VAL A 10 19.94 11.51 -32.89
C VAL A 10 20.82 10.76 -33.89
N LYS A 11 22.04 11.25 -34.10
CA LYS A 11 23.00 10.66 -35.05
C LYS A 11 23.28 9.17 -34.67
N GLY A 12 23.02 8.29 -35.64
CA GLY A 12 23.17 6.84 -35.48
C GLY A 12 21.87 6.09 -35.26
N VAL A 13 20.74 6.79 -35.17
CA VAL A 13 19.39 6.18 -35.13
C VAL A 13 18.81 6.16 -36.55
N GLY A 14 18.84 5.01 -37.20
CA GLY A 14 18.21 4.77 -38.50
C GLY A 14 16.81 4.15 -38.34
N ASP A 15 16.08 3.97 -39.45
CA ASP A 15 14.69 3.49 -39.42
C ASP A 15 14.50 2.13 -38.72
N LYS A 16 15.44 1.19 -38.89
CA LYS A 16 15.41 -0.10 -38.17
C LYS A 16 15.57 0.06 -36.66
N SER A 17 16.42 0.99 -36.24
CA SER A 17 16.64 1.25 -34.80
C SER A 17 15.48 2.04 -34.22
N LEU A 18 14.87 2.94 -34.98
CA LEU A 18 13.70 3.70 -34.57
C LEU A 18 12.54 2.77 -34.19
N SER A 19 12.20 1.80 -35.06
CA SER A 19 11.11 0.85 -34.79
C SER A 19 11.37 -0.05 -33.56
N LEU A 20 12.64 -0.25 -33.20
CA LEU A 20 13.01 -0.99 -31.98
C LEU A 20 12.96 -0.09 -30.73
N LEU A 21 13.30 1.19 -30.85
CA LEU A 21 13.17 2.18 -29.77
C LEU A 21 11.69 2.47 -29.46
N GLU A 22 10.84 2.54 -30.48
CA GLU A 22 9.39 2.69 -30.30
C GLU A 22 8.76 1.52 -29.50
N LYS A 23 9.26 0.29 -29.66
CA LYS A 23 8.85 -0.86 -28.83
C LYS A 23 9.25 -0.71 -27.34
N LEU A 24 10.19 0.18 -27.04
CA LEU A 24 10.59 0.55 -25.69
C LEU A 24 9.88 1.84 -25.21
N ASN A 25 8.86 2.33 -25.95
CA ASN A 25 8.20 3.61 -25.73
C ASN A 25 9.17 4.80 -25.75
N ILE A 26 10.20 4.75 -26.62
CA ILE A 26 11.17 5.83 -26.82
C ILE A 26 10.87 6.48 -28.17
N HIS A 27 10.13 7.58 -28.17
CA HIS A 27 9.70 8.33 -29.35
C HIS A 27 10.49 9.62 -29.53
N THR A 28 10.80 10.29 -28.42
CA THR A 28 11.47 11.57 -28.38
C THR A 28 12.88 11.48 -27.79
N VAL A 29 13.67 12.52 -27.95
CA VAL A 29 14.97 12.65 -27.31
C VAL A 29 14.83 12.69 -25.79
N ARG A 30 13.75 13.29 -25.26
CA ARG A 30 13.41 13.26 -23.83
C ARG A 30 13.22 11.82 -23.35
N ASP A 31 12.50 10.98 -24.11
CA ASP A 31 12.25 9.60 -23.72
C ASP A 31 13.55 8.80 -23.69
N LEU A 32 14.46 9.04 -24.66
CA LEU A 32 15.77 8.42 -24.69
C LEU A 32 16.60 8.79 -23.46
N LEU A 33 16.64 10.06 -23.06
CA LEU A 33 17.38 10.53 -21.89
C LEU A 33 16.72 10.12 -20.56
N ARG A 34 15.44 9.82 -20.58
CA ARG A 34 14.67 9.26 -19.44
C ARG A 34 14.59 7.73 -19.45
N HIS A 35 15.22 7.05 -20.42
CA HIS A 35 15.35 5.59 -20.40
C HIS A 35 16.57 5.21 -19.56
N TYR A 36 16.41 5.25 -18.25
CA TYR A 36 17.48 5.06 -17.29
C TYR A 36 17.99 3.63 -17.25
N PRO A 37 19.28 3.41 -16.89
CA PRO A 37 19.80 2.08 -16.64
C PRO A 37 19.05 1.38 -15.51
N VAL A 38 18.78 0.09 -15.68
CA VAL A 38 18.17 -0.77 -14.65
C VAL A 38 19.21 -1.33 -13.68
N ASP A 39 20.49 -1.37 -14.11
CA ASP A 39 21.64 -1.88 -13.34
C ASP A 39 22.93 -1.41 -13.99
N TYR A 40 24.06 -1.63 -13.32
CA TYR A 40 25.40 -1.35 -13.83
C TYR A 40 26.28 -2.58 -13.78
N ASP A 41 27.05 -2.78 -14.84
CA ASP A 41 28.07 -3.79 -14.90
C ASP A 41 29.41 -3.21 -14.40
N ASN A 42 29.84 -3.59 -13.21
CA ASN A 42 31.05 -3.08 -12.57
C ASN A 42 32.27 -3.91 -13.02
N PHE A 43 33.18 -3.31 -13.77
CA PHE A 43 34.39 -3.96 -14.30
C PHE A 43 35.52 -3.82 -13.30
N GLN A 44 35.66 -4.83 -12.44
CA GLN A 44 36.73 -4.93 -11.44
C GLN A 44 37.93 -5.70 -11.95
N MET A 45 39.03 -5.70 -11.18
CA MET A 45 40.22 -6.54 -11.47
C MET A 45 39.82 -8.02 -11.59
N PRO A 46 40.43 -8.77 -12.51
CA PRO A 46 40.22 -10.21 -12.59
C PRO A 46 40.58 -10.90 -11.28
N VAL A 47 39.72 -11.85 -10.88
CA VAL A 47 39.94 -12.65 -9.66
C VAL A 47 40.56 -14.02 -10.02
N GLN A 48 41.18 -14.67 -9.04
CA GLN A 48 41.63 -16.04 -9.18
C GLN A 48 40.44 -17.01 -9.25
N ILE A 49 40.56 -18.05 -10.06
CA ILE A 49 39.48 -19.02 -10.29
C ILE A 49 38.99 -19.67 -8.99
N ASN A 50 39.90 -19.98 -8.05
CA ASN A 50 39.55 -20.59 -6.77
C ASN A 50 38.77 -19.67 -5.80
N THR A 51 38.80 -18.36 -6.04
CA THR A 51 38.02 -17.38 -5.22
C THR A 51 36.62 -17.09 -5.75
N ALA A 52 36.30 -17.63 -6.93
CA ALA A 52 34.98 -17.44 -7.56
C ALA A 52 33.89 -18.26 -6.84
N SER A 53 32.86 -17.59 -6.32
CA SER A 53 31.77 -18.21 -5.59
C SER A 53 30.47 -18.21 -6.38
N GLU A 54 29.58 -19.17 -6.10
CA GLU A 54 28.28 -19.26 -6.73
C GLU A 54 27.44 -17.97 -6.54
N GLY A 55 26.80 -17.55 -7.61
CA GLY A 55 25.97 -16.32 -7.63
C GLY A 55 26.77 -15.04 -7.93
N GLN A 56 28.10 -15.03 -7.79
CA GLN A 56 28.92 -13.86 -8.06
C GLN A 56 29.16 -13.65 -9.57
N THR A 57 29.09 -12.40 -10.03
CA THR A 57 29.53 -12.02 -11.36
C THR A 57 31.00 -11.61 -11.28
N VAL A 58 31.87 -12.48 -11.81
CA VAL A 58 33.31 -12.31 -11.75
C VAL A 58 33.93 -12.20 -13.13
N THR A 59 35.13 -11.66 -13.19
CA THR A 59 36.03 -11.79 -14.35
C THR A 59 37.23 -12.63 -13.95
N VAL A 60 37.49 -13.68 -14.71
CA VAL A 60 38.67 -14.53 -14.54
C VAL A 60 39.58 -14.42 -15.77
N GLU A 61 40.90 -14.38 -15.57
CA GLU A 61 41.86 -14.49 -16.66
C GLU A 61 42.40 -15.93 -16.67
N GLY A 62 42.13 -16.67 -17.74
CA GLY A 62 42.54 -18.06 -17.82
C GLY A 62 43.08 -18.47 -19.19
N ALA A 63 43.99 -19.45 -19.21
CA ALA A 63 44.42 -20.11 -20.42
C ALA A 63 43.42 -21.19 -20.82
N VAL A 64 43.05 -21.23 -22.09
CA VAL A 64 42.18 -22.28 -22.64
C VAL A 64 42.92 -23.60 -22.57
N SER A 65 42.40 -24.59 -21.86
CA SER A 65 42.98 -25.93 -21.74
C SER A 65 42.31 -26.95 -22.67
N ARG A 66 40.96 -26.95 -22.70
CA ARG A 66 40.17 -27.91 -23.50
C ARG A 66 38.91 -27.28 -24.05
N VAL A 67 38.60 -27.53 -25.31
CA VAL A 67 37.34 -27.14 -25.94
C VAL A 67 36.63 -28.37 -26.49
N THR A 68 35.36 -28.56 -26.15
CA THR A 68 34.53 -29.66 -26.64
C THR A 68 33.21 -29.13 -27.18
N THR A 69 32.67 -29.81 -28.20
CA THR A 69 31.37 -29.45 -28.77
C THR A 69 30.46 -30.65 -28.72
N ARG A 70 29.27 -30.47 -28.18
CA ARG A 70 28.25 -31.52 -28.17
C ARG A 70 26.97 -30.99 -28.87
N PRO A 71 26.51 -31.65 -29.94
CA PRO A 71 25.18 -31.36 -30.50
C PRO A 71 24.12 -31.96 -29.57
N THR A 72 23.11 -31.16 -29.20
CA THR A 72 21.89 -31.63 -28.60
C THR A 72 20.74 -31.45 -29.59
N ALA A 73 19.58 -32.09 -29.36
CA ALA A 73 18.44 -32.08 -30.30
C ALA A 73 17.97 -30.67 -30.75
N ARG A 74 18.26 -29.63 -29.97
CA ARG A 74 17.84 -28.24 -30.24
C ARG A 74 18.94 -27.19 -30.23
N LYS A 75 20.15 -27.50 -29.73
CA LYS A 75 21.24 -26.51 -29.55
C LYS A 75 22.61 -27.18 -29.69
N LYS A 76 23.57 -26.42 -30.20
CA LYS A 76 24.99 -26.84 -30.14
C LYS A 76 25.62 -26.22 -28.90
N VAL A 77 26.16 -27.07 -28.02
CA VAL A 77 26.80 -26.67 -26.76
C VAL A 77 28.30 -26.71 -26.94
N ILE A 78 28.96 -25.59 -26.65
CA ILE A 78 30.41 -25.48 -26.60
C ILE A 78 30.82 -25.43 -25.14
N THR A 79 31.62 -26.37 -24.71
CA THR A 79 32.21 -26.38 -23.36
C THR A 79 33.71 -26.14 -23.48
N CYS A 80 34.17 -25.15 -22.75
CA CYS A 80 35.60 -24.78 -22.68
C CYS A 80 36.05 -24.84 -21.22
N TYR A 81 37.20 -25.43 -20.97
CA TYR A 81 37.84 -25.33 -19.66
C TYR A 81 38.99 -24.33 -19.76
N VAL A 82 39.02 -23.42 -18.81
CA VAL A 82 40.10 -22.44 -18.66
C VAL A 82 40.78 -22.63 -17.32
N SER A 83 42.06 -22.40 -17.26
CA SER A 83 42.84 -22.57 -16.04
C SER A 83 43.75 -21.38 -15.78
N ASP A 84 43.92 -21.09 -14.50
CA ASP A 84 44.97 -20.22 -13.96
C ASP A 84 45.81 -20.99 -12.94
N PRO A 85 46.83 -20.39 -12.29
CA PRO A 85 47.63 -21.07 -11.26
C PRO A 85 46.80 -21.57 -10.05
N SER A 86 45.59 -21.07 -9.83
CA SER A 86 44.73 -21.37 -8.67
C SER A 86 43.74 -22.51 -8.93
N GLY A 87 43.39 -22.79 -10.20
CA GLY A 87 42.39 -23.80 -10.50
C GLY A 87 41.89 -23.80 -11.95
N ALA A 88 40.82 -24.52 -12.19
CA ALA A 88 40.15 -24.60 -13.49
C ALA A 88 38.65 -24.25 -13.37
N LEU A 89 38.10 -23.61 -14.41
CA LEU A 89 36.73 -23.19 -14.49
C LEU A 89 36.08 -23.63 -15.81
N LYS A 90 34.87 -24.13 -15.73
CA LYS A 90 34.05 -24.55 -16.87
C LYS A 90 33.30 -23.38 -17.46
N LEU A 91 33.35 -23.19 -18.77
CA LEU A 91 32.67 -22.16 -19.53
C LEU A 91 31.75 -22.80 -20.57
N ILE A 92 30.52 -22.36 -20.68
CA ILE A 92 29.53 -22.98 -21.55
C ILE A 92 28.84 -21.93 -22.44
N TRP A 93 28.88 -22.14 -23.76
CA TRP A 93 28.13 -21.33 -24.73
C TRP A 93 27.14 -22.17 -25.52
N PHE A 94 26.05 -21.56 -25.93
CA PHE A 94 25.03 -22.18 -26.79
C PHE A 94 25.01 -21.48 -28.15
N ASN A 95 25.03 -22.25 -29.24
CA ASN A 95 24.89 -21.81 -30.63
C ASN A 95 25.93 -20.78 -31.13
N GLN A 96 27.10 -20.68 -30.51
CA GLN A 96 28.18 -19.72 -30.87
C GLN A 96 29.39 -20.42 -31.53
N GLN A 97 29.18 -21.15 -32.63
CA GLN A 97 30.20 -21.98 -33.27
C GLN A 97 31.50 -21.24 -33.68
N TYR A 98 31.42 -19.93 -33.93
CA TYR A 98 32.59 -19.13 -34.29
C TYR A 98 33.65 -19.10 -33.17
N LEU A 99 33.23 -19.32 -31.91
CA LEU A 99 34.16 -19.35 -30.77
C LEU A 99 35.17 -20.50 -30.85
N ILE A 100 34.84 -21.61 -31.51
CA ILE A 100 35.75 -22.76 -31.70
C ILE A 100 37.01 -22.34 -32.45
N LYS A 101 36.90 -21.38 -33.39
CA LYS A 101 38.01 -20.87 -34.15
C LYS A 101 38.94 -19.96 -33.33
N ILE A 102 38.38 -19.35 -32.26
CA ILE A 102 39.05 -18.37 -31.41
C ILE A 102 39.63 -19.03 -30.15
N LEU A 103 38.90 -19.94 -29.53
CA LEU A 103 39.26 -20.62 -28.29
C LEU A 103 40.23 -21.77 -28.59
N LYS A 104 41.50 -21.45 -28.85
CA LYS A 104 42.54 -22.45 -29.07
C LYS A 104 43.28 -22.75 -27.77
N PRO A 105 43.66 -24.01 -27.49
CA PRO A 105 44.47 -24.36 -26.33
C PRO A 105 45.74 -23.49 -26.21
N GLY A 106 46.04 -23.04 -25.00
CA GLY A 106 47.18 -22.17 -24.70
C GLY A 106 46.90 -20.66 -24.81
N PHE A 107 45.82 -20.23 -25.51
CA PHE A 107 45.49 -18.81 -25.59
C PHE A 107 44.87 -18.33 -24.28
N ARG A 108 45.19 -17.10 -23.88
CA ARG A 108 44.66 -16.45 -22.67
C ARG A 108 43.65 -15.38 -23.01
N PHE A 109 42.51 -15.41 -22.32
CA PHE A 109 41.46 -14.42 -22.43
C PHE A 109 40.89 -14.11 -21.04
N LEU A 110 40.14 -13.00 -20.94
CA LEU A 110 39.34 -12.69 -19.77
C LEU A 110 37.89 -13.11 -20.04
N PHE A 111 37.32 -13.84 -19.11
CA PHE A 111 35.95 -14.33 -19.18
C PHE A 111 35.14 -13.74 -18.04
N ARG A 112 34.05 -13.08 -18.39
CA ARG A 112 33.20 -12.43 -17.42
C ARG A 112 31.79 -13.01 -17.44
N GLY A 113 31.24 -13.33 -16.28
CA GLY A 113 29.89 -13.83 -16.12
C GLY A 113 29.59 -14.27 -14.70
N THR A 114 28.35 -14.70 -14.47
CA THR A 114 27.91 -15.17 -13.16
C THR A 114 28.24 -16.63 -12.98
N VAL A 115 28.90 -16.95 -11.89
CA VAL A 115 29.28 -18.33 -11.52
C VAL A 115 28.01 -19.07 -11.08
N LYS A 116 27.82 -20.27 -11.64
CA LYS A 116 26.73 -21.18 -11.27
C LYS A 116 27.28 -22.57 -11.01
N ARG A 117 26.56 -23.36 -10.26
CA ARG A 117 26.90 -24.76 -10.08
C ARG A 117 26.31 -25.58 -11.23
N ASP A 118 27.16 -26.31 -11.93
CA ASP A 118 26.80 -27.26 -13.00
C ASP A 118 27.25 -28.67 -12.60
N ASN A 119 26.31 -29.44 -12.01
CA ASN A 119 26.57 -30.68 -11.30
C ASN A 119 27.55 -30.47 -10.10
N ALA A 120 28.74 -31.07 -10.13
CA ALA A 120 29.71 -30.96 -9.06
C ALA A 120 30.77 -29.84 -9.30
N GLU A 121 30.72 -29.15 -10.44
CA GLU A 121 31.72 -28.15 -10.86
C GLU A 121 31.11 -26.74 -10.91
N TYR A 122 31.92 -25.72 -10.70
CA TYR A 122 31.53 -24.34 -10.98
C TYR A 122 31.65 -24.05 -12.48
N ALA A 123 30.68 -23.37 -13.02
CA ALA A 123 30.64 -23.00 -14.43
C ALA A 123 30.13 -21.57 -14.63
N ILE A 124 30.56 -20.92 -15.70
CA ILE A 124 29.93 -19.69 -16.18
C ILE A 124 29.19 -20.00 -17.49
N LEU A 125 27.87 -19.70 -17.50
CA LEU A 125 27.03 -19.86 -18.67
C LEU A 125 27.06 -18.59 -19.52
N GLN A 126 27.29 -18.73 -20.82
CA GLN A 126 27.32 -17.61 -21.77
C GLN A 126 28.30 -16.49 -21.35
N PRO A 127 29.53 -16.79 -20.88
CA PRO A 127 30.43 -15.72 -20.46
C PRO A 127 30.78 -14.79 -21.64
N LYS A 128 30.92 -13.49 -21.33
CA LYS A 128 31.52 -12.54 -22.26
C LYS A 128 33.04 -12.73 -22.25
N MET A 129 33.62 -12.74 -23.44
CA MET A 129 35.05 -12.90 -23.62
C MET A 129 35.67 -11.56 -24.03
N TYR A 130 36.79 -11.22 -23.43
CA TYR A 130 37.53 -10.00 -23.71
C TYR A 130 39.01 -10.30 -23.94
N GLN A 131 39.66 -9.50 -24.81
CA GLN A 131 41.11 -9.40 -24.85
C GLN A 131 41.58 -8.50 -23.71
N ARG A 132 42.82 -8.68 -23.26
CA ARG A 132 43.38 -7.93 -22.12
C ARG A 132 43.36 -6.43 -22.34
N GLN A 133 43.66 -5.96 -23.56
CA GLN A 133 43.64 -4.54 -23.90
C GLN A 133 42.23 -3.95 -23.93
N GLU A 134 41.22 -4.73 -24.33
CA GLU A 134 39.83 -4.31 -24.33
C GLU A 134 39.30 -4.21 -22.90
N TYR A 135 39.60 -5.20 -22.07
CA TYR A 135 39.17 -5.21 -20.68
C TYR A 135 39.85 -4.09 -19.88
N ALA A 136 41.11 -3.78 -20.12
CA ALA A 136 41.82 -2.69 -19.46
C ALA A 136 41.15 -1.32 -19.67
N LYS A 137 40.52 -1.09 -20.82
CA LYS A 137 39.75 0.14 -21.08
C LYS A 137 38.44 0.24 -20.28
N LEU A 138 37.90 -0.89 -19.83
CA LEU A 138 36.67 -0.98 -19.05
C LEU A 138 36.95 -1.06 -17.55
N LEU A 139 38.16 -1.36 -17.16
CA LEU A 139 38.54 -1.55 -15.77
C LEU A 139 38.24 -0.31 -14.92
N GLY A 140 37.57 -0.52 -13.77
CA GLY A 140 37.15 0.55 -12.87
C GLY A 140 35.95 1.36 -13.39
N SER A 141 35.35 0.99 -14.53
CA SER A 141 34.17 1.66 -15.05
C SER A 141 32.87 0.92 -14.71
N LEU A 142 31.80 1.70 -14.53
CA LEU A 142 30.42 1.21 -14.44
C LEU A 142 29.77 1.32 -15.83
N GLN A 143 29.45 0.19 -16.43
CA GLN A 143 28.76 0.17 -17.72
C GLN A 143 27.24 0.02 -17.53
N PRO A 144 26.42 0.93 -18.07
CA PRO A 144 24.97 0.90 -17.86
C PRO A 144 24.34 -0.30 -18.56
N LYS A 145 23.44 -0.99 -17.86
CA LYS A 145 22.54 -2.00 -18.39
C LYS A 145 21.15 -1.40 -18.51
N TYR A 146 20.62 -1.38 -19.71
CA TYR A 146 19.27 -0.86 -19.98
C TYR A 146 18.25 -1.98 -20.12
N GLY A 147 16.97 -1.66 -19.90
CA GLY A 147 15.86 -2.50 -20.34
C GLY A 147 15.87 -2.58 -21.88
N LEU A 148 15.88 -3.81 -22.44
CA LEU A 148 16.11 -4.05 -23.86
C LEU A 148 14.97 -4.81 -24.51
N THR A 149 14.79 -4.61 -25.82
CA THR A 149 14.00 -5.48 -26.70
C THR A 149 14.92 -6.25 -27.65
N LYS A 150 14.43 -7.34 -28.25
CA LYS A 150 15.19 -8.16 -29.18
C LYS A 150 15.69 -7.30 -30.37
N GLY A 151 16.99 -7.28 -30.58
CA GLY A 151 17.64 -6.56 -31.70
C GLY A 151 18.30 -5.24 -31.32
N ILE A 152 18.17 -4.76 -30.06
CA ILE A 152 18.86 -3.58 -29.54
C ILE A 152 19.81 -3.97 -28.40
N THR A 153 20.87 -3.20 -28.18
CA THR A 153 21.88 -3.47 -27.15
C THR A 153 22.07 -2.27 -26.22
N SER A 154 22.52 -2.50 -24.97
CA SER A 154 22.89 -1.41 -24.06
C SER A 154 23.96 -0.49 -24.65
N ALA A 155 24.90 -1.03 -25.40
CA ALA A 155 25.93 -0.24 -26.08
C ALA A 155 25.35 0.73 -27.13
N PHE A 156 24.32 0.30 -27.86
CA PHE A 156 23.63 1.16 -28.82
C PHE A 156 22.92 2.32 -28.10
N ILE A 157 22.13 2.02 -27.05
CA ILE A 157 21.43 3.03 -26.25
C ILE A 157 22.43 4.01 -25.64
N SER A 158 23.50 3.49 -25.02
CA SER A 158 24.57 4.29 -24.41
C SER A 158 25.20 5.26 -25.43
N LYS A 159 25.46 4.79 -26.66
CA LYS A 159 25.99 5.63 -27.75
C LYS A 159 24.98 6.71 -28.18
N ALA A 160 23.71 6.37 -28.34
CA ALA A 160 22.66 7.32 -28.70
C ALA A 160 22.49 8.39 -27.61
N VAL A 161 22.49 8.00 -26.32
CA VAL A 161 22.44 8.92 -25.18
C VAL A 161 23.65 9.88 -25.19
N LYS A 162 24.87 9.36 -25.39
CA LYS A 162 26.08 10.22 -25.51
C LYS A 162 25.95 11.25 -26.63
N GLN A 163 25.43 10.83 -27.78
CA GLN A 163 25.22 11.72 -28.92
C GLN A 163 24.17 12.80 -28.60
N ALA A 164 23.06 12.42 -27.98
CA ALA A 164 22.04 13.37 -27.58
C ALA A 164 22.60 14.44 -26.62
N PHE A 165 23.41 14.05 -25.62
CA PHE A 165 24.06 14.98 -24.70
C PHE A 165 25.03 15.97 -25.36
N SER A 166 25.65 15.60 -26.46
CA SER A 166 26.57 16.52 -27.17
C SER A 166 25.85 17.68 -27.85
N GLU A 167 24.54 17.58 -28.05
CA GLU A 167 23.74 18.55 -28.84
C GLU A 167 22.61 19.23 -28.05
N ILE A 168 22.34 18.78 -26.80
CA ILE A 168 21.25 19.28 -25.96
C ILE A 168 21.76 20.06 -24.76
N LYS A 169 21.11 21.17 -24.47
CA LYS A 169 21.24 21.91 -23.24
C LYS A 169 20.01 21.62 -22.36
N ILE A 170 20.23 21.02 -21.20
CA ILE A 170 19.17 20.77 -20.21
C ILE A 170 19.19 21.90 -19.20
N GLU A 171 18.09 22.64 -19.12
CA GLU A 171 17.90 23.71 -18.15
C GLU A 171 17.40 23.12 -16.82
N ASP A 172 17.87 23.70 -15.71
CA ASP A 172 17.47 23.29 -14.36
C ASP A 172 16.47 24.31 -13.81
N GLN A 173 15.29 23.85 -13.48
CA GLN A 173 14.21 24.69 -12.94
C GLN A 173 14.36 24.93 -11.43
N LEU A 174 15.18 24.11 -10.72
CA LEU A 174 15.38 24.28 -9.28
C LEU A 174 16.40 25.39 -8.99
N PRO A 175 16.10 26.31 -8.04
CA PRO A 175 17.05 27.32 -7.59
C PRO A 175 18.35 26.70 -7.05
N ALA A 176 19.48 27.35 -7.32
CA ALA A 176 20.79 26.87 -6.87
C ALA A 176 20.92 26.80 -5.34
N SER A 177 20.23 27.72 -4.61
CA SER A 177 20.15 27.72 -3.15
C SER A 177 19.48 26.45 -2.62
N PHE A 178 18.30 26.12 -3.14
CA PHE A 178 17.54 24.93 -2.75
C PHE A 178 18.32 23.64 -3.02
N ARG A 179 18.97 23.56 -4.18
CA ARG A 179 19.81 22.38 -4.52
C ARG A 179 20.96 22.17 -3.54
N LYS A 180 21.66 23.26 -3.16
CA LYS A 180 22.77 23.21 -2.20
C LYS A 180 22.31 22.79 -0.80
N GLU A 181 21.19 23.35 -0.35
CA GLU A 181 20.60 23.06 0.97
C GLU A 181 20.23 21.57 1.11
N ASN A 182 19.74 20.96 0.03
CA ASN A 182 19.23 19.58 0.04
C ASN A 182 20.19 18.56 -0.58
N ASN A 183 21.41 18.97 -0.89
CA ASN A 183 22.41 18.12 -1.56
C ASN A 183 21.86 17.45 -2.84
N LEU A 184 21.27 18.26 -3.74
CA LEU A 184 20.74 17.80 -5.02
C LEU A 184 21.66 18.25 -6.15
N MET A 185 22.02 17.32 -7.04
CA MET A 185 22.79 17.63 -8.25
C MET A 185 22.01 18.59 -9.17
N LYS A 186 22.74 19.31 -10.04
CA LYS A 186 22.13 20.00 -11.19
C LYS A 186 21.49 18.98 -12.13
N LEU A 187 20.32 19.29 -12.71
CA LEU A 187 19.58 18.34 -13.54
C LEU A 187 20.41 17.79 -14.72
N SER A 188 21.13 18.65 -15.44
CA SER A 188 22.00 18.25 -16.55
C SER A 188 23.07 17.24 -16.11
N ASP A 189 23.65 17.44 -14.91
CA ASP A 189 24.69 16.59 -14.37
C ASP A 189 24.10 15.27 -13.86
N ALA A 190 22.93 15.30 -13.19
CA ALA A 190 22.24 14.11 -12.72
C ALA A 190 21.84 13.17 -13.88
N VAL A 191 21.22 13.74 -14.95
CA VAL A 191 20.85 12.94 -16.14
C VAL A 191 22.09 12.36 -16.84
N LYS A 192 23.20 13.09 -16.89
CA LYS A 192 24.45 12.58 -17.46
C LYS A 192 25.07 11.50 -16.59
N THR A 193 25.14 11.75 -15.29
CA THR A 193 25.78 10.86 -14.31
C THR A 193 25.03 9.55 -14.15
N ILE A 194 23.69 9.53 -14.16
CA ILE A 194 22.92 8.28 -14.09
C ILE A 194 23.20 7.35 -15.28
N HIS A 195 23.54 7.89 -16.44
CA HIS A 195 23.92 7.08 -17.61
C HIS A 195 25.41 6.71 -17.64
N PHE A 196 26.27 7.54 -17.05
CA PHE A 196 27.73 7.40 -17.12
C PHE A 196 28.40 7.75 -15.79
N PRO A 197 28.07 7.06 -14.68
CA PRO A 197 28.67 7.32 -13.39
C PRO A 197 30.11 6.80 -13.34
N LYS A 198 30.97 7.44 -12.54
CA LYS A 198 32.31 6.95 -12.29
C LYS A 198 32.32 5.84 -11.22
N ASN A 199 31.42 5.95 -10.24
CA ASN A 199 31.26 4.99 -9.15
C ASN A 199 29.79 4.90 -8.74
N MET A 200 29.45 3.96 -7.84
CA MET A 200 28.08 3.76 -7.38
C MET A 200 27.54 4.95 -6.58
N ASP A 201 28.39 5.65 -5.84
CA ASP A 201 27.97 6.81 -5.03
C ASP A 201 27.47 7.94 -5.93
N GLU A 202 28.22 8.25 -7.01
CA GLU A 202 27.76 9.22 -8.01
C GLU A 202 26.43 8.79 -8.67
N ALA A 203 26.24 7.49 -8.94
CA ALA A 203 24.98 6.98 -9.48
C ALA A 203 23.81 7.17 -8.52
N LEU A 204 24.03 6.93 -7.21
CA LEU A 204 23.02 7.13 -6.15
C LEU A 204 22.68 8.61 -5.97
N GLU A 205 23.68 9.51 -6.00
CA GLU A 205 23.43 10.95 -5.92
C GLU A 205 22.65 11.46 -7.14
N ALA A 206 22.98 10.98 -8.33
CA ALA A 206 22.22 11.32 -9.53
C ALA A 206 20.78 10.79 -9.45
N ARG A 207 20.60 9.54 -8.99
CA ARG A 207 19.29 8.93 -8.76
C ARG A 207 18.46 9.78 -7.77
N LYS A 208 19.07 10.22 -6.67
CA LYS A 208 18.41 11.07 -5.66
C LYS A 208 17.77 12.30 -6.30
N ARG A 209 18.48 13.01 -7.17
CA ARG A 209 17.95 14.18 -7.85
C ARG A 209 16.80 13.82 -8.80
N LEU A 210 16.95 12.78 -9.62
CA LEU A 210 15.96 12.40 -10.61
C LEU A 210 14.67 11.88 -9.97
N VAL A 211 14.78 11.16 -8.86
CA VAL A 211 13.64 10.73 -8.05
C VAL A 211 12.89 11.93 -7.45
N PHE A 212 13.62 12.93 -6.92
CA PHE A 212 13.01 14.16 -6.44
C PHE A 212 12.20 14.85 -7.54
N ASP A 213 12.76 14.95 -8.75
CA ASP A 213 12.05 15.57 -9.88
C ASP A 213 10.82 14.77 -10.30
N GLU A 214 10.87 13.42 -10.31
CA GLU A 214 9.69 12.58 -10.58
C GLU A 214 8.57 12.83 -9.57
N PHE A 215 8.89 12.93 -8.30
CA PHE A 215 7.91 13.23 -7.26
C PHE A 215 7.38 14.65 -7.36
N LEU A 216 8.22 15.64 -7.64
CA LEU A 216 7.81 17.03 -7.80
C LEU A 216 6.86 17.20 -8.99
N ASP A 217 7.23 16.67 -10.17
CA ASP A 217 6.38 16.67 -11.36
C ASP A 217 4.98 16.10 -11.07
N PHE A 218 4.95 14.97 -10.35
CA PHE A 218 3.72 14.30 -9.96
C PHE A 218 2.86 15.13 -9.00
N ILE A 219 3.47 15.67 -7.94
CA ILE A 219 2.75 16.49 -6.93
C ILE A 219 2.19 17.76 -7.58
N LEU A 220 2.96 18.41 -8.47
CA LEU A 220 2.49 19.59 -9.20
C LEU A 220 1.34 19.25 -10.15
N ALA A 221 1.39 18.09 -10.83
CA ALA A 221 0.28 17.62 -11.66
C ALA A 221 -0.99 17.34 -10.84
N LEU A 222 -0.87 16.69 -9.67
CA LEU A 222 -1.99 16.49 -8.75
C LEU A 222 -2.59 17.81 -8.27
N ARG A 223 -1.74 18.78 -7.92
CA ARG A 223 -2.20 20.12 -7.50
C ARG A 223 -2.93 20.85 -8.60
N ALA A 224 -2.43 20.79 -9.84
CA ALA A 224 -3.12 21.38 -11.00
C ALA A 224 -4.51 20.76 -11.24
N LEU A 225 -4.65 19.44 -11.01
CA LEU A 225 -5.96 18.76 -11.05
C LEU A 225 -6.87 19.20 -9.88
N LYS A 226 -6.30 19.43 -8.69
CA LYS A 226 -7.03 19.92 -7.52
C LYS A 226 -7.54 21.34 -7.76
N THR A 227 -6.71 22.26 -8.23
CA THR A 227 -7.10 23.65 -8.51
C THR A 227 -8.26 23.72 -9.50
N LYS A 228 -8.28 22.89 -10.56
CA LYS A 228 -9.42 22.79 -11.48
C LYS A 228 -10.72 22.31 -10.82
N LYS A 229 -10.63 21.46 -9.77
CA LYS A 229 -11.80 21.02 -9.00
C LYS A 229 -12.26 22.07 -7.99
N GLU A 230 -11.34 22.86 -7.44
CA GLU A 230 -11.63 23.96 -6.49
C GLU A 230 -12.38 25.13 -7.12
N GLU A 231 -12.53 25.19 -8.45
CA GLU A 231 -13.40 26.15 -9.16
C GLU A 231 -14.90 25.89 -8.93
N ALA A 232 -15.29 24.74 -8.35
CA ALA A 232 -16.68 24.48 -7.98
C ALA A 232 -17.06 25.37 -6.79
N VAL A 233 -18.02 26.26 -7.03
CA VAL A 233 -18.53 27.20 -6.03
C VAL A 233 -19.26 26.41 -4.94
N ASN A 234 -18.98 26.74 -3.68
CA ASN A 234 -19.70 26.19 -2.52
C ASN A 234 -21.10 26.82 -2.44
N ASN A 235 -22.13 26.04 -2.75
CA ASN A 235 -23.52 26.45 -2.62
C ASN A 235 -24.06 26.28 -1.20
N PHE A 236 -23.30 25.67 -0.29
CA PHE A 236 -23.72 25.26 1.06
C PHE A 236 -22.78 25.83 2.13
N VAL A 237 -22.65 27.15 2.18
CA VAL A 237 -21.78 27.82 3.17
C VAL A 237 -22.37 27.68 4.56
N ILE A 238 -21.62 27.04 5.49
CA ILE A 238 -22.02 26.82 6.87
C ILE A 238 -21.21 27.74 7.79
N THR A 239 -21.89 28.57 8.56
CA THR A 239 -21.25 29.54 9.46
C THR A 239 -21.65 29.41 10.93
N ASP A 240 -22.80 28.76 11.21
CA ASP A 240 -23.27 28.52 12.59
C ASP A 240 -22.88 27.11 13.05
N TYR A 241 -22.14 27.03 14.14
CA TYR A 241 -21.69 25.80 14.79
C TYR A 241 -22.12 25.69 16.25
N SER A 242 -23.06 26.51 16.68
CA SER A 242 -23.52 26.59 18.07
C SER A 242 -24.10 25.27 18.61
N ALA A 243 -24.80 24.50 17.76
CA ALA A 243 -25.28 23.16 18.11
C ALA A 243 -24.12 22.16 18.31
N CYS A 244 -23.08 22.28 17.52
CA CYS A 244 -21.88 21.42 17.68
C CYS A 244 -21.15 21.71 19.00
N GLU A 245 -21.06 22.97 19.42
CA GLU A 245 -20.45 23.35 20.71
C GLU A 245 -21.27 22.77 21.88
N LYS A 246 -22.58 22.81 21.79
CA LYS A 246 -23.46 22.15 22.77
C LYS A 246 -23.28 20.63 22.78
N LEU A 247 -23.18 20.00 21.61
CA LEU A 247 -22.90 18.57 21.51
C LEU A 247 -21.55 18.22 22.15
N ILE A 248 -20.49 18.97 21.84
CA ILE A 248 -19.15 18.77 22.41
C ILE A 248 -19.19 18.90 23.94
N GLY A 249 -19.88 19.92 24.46
CA GLY A 249 -20.06 20.12 25.90
C GLY A 249 -20.86 19.02 26.61
N GLY A 250 -21.72 18.30 25.87
CA GLY A 250 -22.53 17.19 26.36
C GLY A 250 -21.89 15.80 26.20
N LEU A 251 -20.71 15.69 25.58
CA LEU A 251 -20.02 14.41 25.47
C LEU A 251 -19.49 13.96 26.84
N PRO A 252 -19.47 12.63 27.13
CA PRO A 252 -18.92 12.10 28.37
C PRO A 252 -17.38 12.18 28.44
N PHE A 253 -16.73 12.65 27.39
CA PHE A 253 -15.28 12.80 27.25
C PHE A 253 -14.94 14.11 26.54
N LYS A 254 -13.71 14.58 26.71
CA LYS A 254 -13.18 15.74 25.96
C LYS A 254 -12.59 15.32 24.64
N LEU A 255 -12.80 16.12 23.60
CA LEU A 255 -12.12 15.90 22.31
C LEU A 255 -10.60 16.03 22.49
N THR A 256 -9.83 15.16 21.82
CA THR A 256 -8.37 15.29 21.76
C THR A 256 -7.97 16.53 20.93
N ASN A 257 -6.73 16.99 21.06
CA ASN A 257 -6.23 18.12 20.28
C ASN A 257 -6.32 17.85 18.77
N ALA A 258 -6.00 16.61 18.34
CA ALA A 258 -6.10 16.20 16.95
C ALA A 258 -7.55 16.21 16.43
N GLN A 259 -8.53 15.76 17.25
CA GLN A 259 -9.94 15.82 16.91
C GLN A 259 -10.43 17.27 16.81
N GLN A 260 -10.05 18.13 17.77
CA GLN A 260 -10.39 19.55 17.77
C GLN A 260 -9.85 20.24 16.51
N LYS A 261 -8.57 19.99 16.19
CA LYS A 261 -7.93 20.53 14.99
C LYS A 261 -8.67 20.07 13.73
N THR A 262 -8.97 18.76 13.61
CA THR A 262 -9.69 18.20 12.46
C THR A 262 -11.06 18.85 12.30
N PHE A 263 -11.82 19.05 13.39
CA PHE A 263 -13.11 19.73 13.30
C PHE A 263 -12.96 21.21 12.93
N ASN A 264 -11.92 21.90 13.41
CA ASN A 264 -11.64 23.29 13.01
C ASN A 264 -11.26 23.38 11.51
N ASP A 265 -10.53 22.40 10.97
CA ASP A 265 -10.25 22.31 9.54
C ASP A 265 -11.55 22.17 8.73
N ILE A 266 -12.46 21.28 9.17
CA ILE A 266 -13.79 21.07 8.56
C ILE A 266 -14.61 22.35 8.61
N LYS A 267 -14.66 23.04 9.76
CA LYS A 267 -15.37 24.34 9.91
C LYS A 267 -14.85 25.36 8.91
N LYS A 268 -13.52 25.48 8.80
CA LYS A 268 -12.88 26.39 7.86
C LYS A 268 -13.27 26.09 6.42
N ASP A 269 -13.27 24.82 6.02
CA ASP A 269 -13.64 24.42 4.67
C ASP A 269 -15.12 24.71 4.37
N MET A 270 -16.03 24.29 5.25
CA MET A 270 -17.47 24.44 5.05
C MET A 270 -17.92 25.91 5.10
N SER A 271 -17.16 26.79 5.78
CA SER A 271 -17.45 28.23 5.81
C SER A 271 -16.79 28.99 4.65
N SER A 272 -15.97 28.34 3.83
CA SER A 272 -15.27 28.96 2.70
C SER A 272 -16.14 29.01 1.44
N VAL A 273 -15.71 29.79 0.44
CA VAL A 273 -16.34 29.82 -0.88
C VAL A 273 -16.03 28.58 -1.72
N ARG A 274 -15.15 27.70 -1.23
CA ARG A 274 -14.71 26.48 -1.91
C ARG A 274 -15.41 25.27 -1.35
N LEU A 275 -15.64 24.29 -2.21
CA LEU A 275 -16.28 23.05 -1.83
C LEU A 275 -15.31 22.17 -1.00
N MET A 276 -15.71 21.74 0.19
CA MET A 276 -14.91 20.81 1.00
C MET A 276 -14.76 19.45 0.31
N SER A 277 -13.53 18.99 0.16
CA SER A 277 -13.19 17.61 -0.20
C SER A 277 -12.06 17.16 0.72
N ARG A 278 -12.43 16.53 1.87
CA ARG A 278 -11.49 16.23 2.96
C ARG A 278 -11.45 14.76 3.29
N MET A 279 -10.23 14.25 3.50
CA MET A 279 -9.96 12.94 4.07
C MET A 279 -9.62 13.08 5.55
N VAL A 280 -10.30 12.35 6.41
CA VAL A 280 -9.97 12.19 7.83
C VAL A 280 -9.37 10.81 8.06
N GLU A 281 -8.10 10.80 8.37
CA GLU A 281 -7.33 9.60 8.66
C GLU A 281 -7.12 9.44 10.16
N GLY A 282 -7.23 8.22 10.67
CA GLY A 282 -6.96 7.97 12.08
C GLY A 282 -7.12 6.50 12.39
N ASP A 283 -6.41 6.05 13.41
CA ASP A 283 -6.45 4.65 13.83
C ASP A 283 -7.85 4.19 14.25
N VAL A 284 -8.05 2.88 14.37
CA VAL A 284 -9.31 2.29 14.86
C VAL A 284 -9.59 2.80 16.27
N GLY A 285 -10.75 3.44 16.45
CA GLY A 285 -11.17 4.02 17.74
C GLY A 285 -10.56 5.39 18.06
N SER A 286 -9.95 6.10 17.11
CA SER A 286 -9.48 7.49 17.26
C SER A 286 -10.64 8.51 17.32
N GLY A 287 -11.89 8.08 17.15
CA GLY A 287 -13.09 8.94 17.26
C GLY A 287 -13.49 9.66 15.97
N LYS A 288 -13.13 9.13 14.79
CA LYS A 288 -13.58 9.67 13.48
C LYS A 288 -15.08 9.86 13.39
N THR A 289 -15.87 8.91 13.93
CA THR A 289 -17.35 8.98 13.91
C THR A 289 -17.89 10.22 14.61
N VAL A 290 -17.27 10.67 15.70
CA VAL A 290 -17.68 11.91 16.40
C VAL A 290 -17.45 13.12 15.50
N ILE A 291 -16.35 13.16 14.76
CA ILE A 291 -16.06 14.24 13.80
C ILE A 291 -17.09 14.24 12.67
N ALA A 292 -17.47 13.06 12.16
CA ALA A 292 -18.55 12.94 11.18
C ALA A 292 -19.90 13.43 11.73
N MET A 293 -20.24 13.09 12.98
CA MET A 293 -21.47 13.59 13.65
C MET A 293 -21.48 15.11 13.78
N LEU A 294 -20.34 15.72 14.13
CA LEU A 294 -20.23 17.18 14.21
C LEU A 294 -20.41 17.84 12.85
N ALA A 295 -19.80 17.29 11.79
CA ALA A 295 -19.97 17.79 10.43
C ALA A 295 -21.44 17.66 9.94
N VAL A 296 -22.08 16.52 10.20
CA VAL A 296 -23.48 16.27 9.87
C VAL A 296 -24.39 17.22 10.62
N LEU A 297 -24.19 17.39 11.94
CA LEU A 297 -24.99 18.30 12.75
C LEU A 297 -24.90 19.75 12.24
N SER A 298 -23.70 20.19 11.84
CA SER A 298 -23.51 21.53 11.27
C SER A 298 -24.38 21.76 10.03
N VAL A 299 -24.42 20.78 9.13
CA VAL A 299 -25.16 20.83 7.88
C VAL A 299 -26.68 20.80 8.12
N VAL A 300 -27.14 19.92 9.02
CA VAL A 300 -28.58 19.79 9.35
C VAL A 300 -29.11 21.04 10.04
N GLN A 301 -28.32 21.65 10.94
CA GLN A 301 -28.72 22.90 11.61
C GLN A 301 -28.80 24.07 10.62
N ALA A 302 -28.09 24.03 9.52
CA ALA A 302 -28.21 25.01 8.44
C ALA A 302 -29.41 24.72 7.48
N GLY A 303 -30.22 23.69 7.76
CA GLY A 303 -31.41 23.34 6.97
C GLY A 303 -31.12 22.46 5.74
N TYR A 304 -30.00 21.74 5.71
CA TYR A 304 -29.61 20.88 4.60
C TYR A 304 -29.62 19.41 5.00
N GLN A 305 -29.52 18.52 3.99
CA GLN A 305 -29.44 17.08 4.19
C GLN A 305 -28.00 16.56 4.13
N ALA A 306 -27.76 15.45 4.85
CA ALA A 306 -26.49 14.73 4.83
C ALA A 306 -26.71 13.24 4.51
N ALA A 307 -25.77 12.66 3.75
CA ALA A 307 -25.68 11.21 3.48
C ALA A 307 -24.46 10.62 4.14
N VAL A 308 -24.60 9.48 4.82
CA VAL A 308 -23.49 8.73 5.44
C VAL A 308 -23.41 7.34 4.82
N MET A 309 -22.43 7.11 3.96
CA MET A 309 -22.21 5.84 3.27
C MET A 309 -21.20 5.00 4.01
N VAL A 310 -21.57 3.75 4.29
CA VAL A 310 -20.74 2.76 5.00
C VAL A 310 -20.72 1.43 4.27
N PRO A 311 -19.66 0.60 4.43
CA PRO A 311 -19.46 -0.59 3.60
C PRO A 311 -20.39 -1.76 3.92
N THR A 312 -20.95 -1.86 5.12
CA THR A 312 -21.78 -3.00 5.54
C THR A 312 -23.09 -2.56 6.21
N GLU A 313 -24.11 -3.40 6.12
CA GLU A 313 -25.42 -3.13 6.74
C GLU A 313 -25.34 -3.08 8.27
N VAL A 314 -24.49 -3.91 8.87
CA VAL A 314 -24.30 -3.92 10.33
C VAL A 314 -23.71 -2.59 10.79
N LEU A 315 -22.71 -2.07 10.07
CA LEU A 315 -22.15 -0.75 10.38
C LEU A 315 -23.16 0.37 10.13
N ALA A 316 -24.01 0.25 9.09
CA ALA A 316 -25.08 1.21 8.84
C ALA A 316 -26.09 1.26 10.00
N LYS A 317 -26.53 0.10 10.49
CA LYS A 317 -27.39 0.00 11.67
C LYS A 317 -26.75 0.60 12.91
N GLN A 318 -25.45 0.28 13.15
CA GLN A 318 -24.72 0.83 14.30
C GLN A 318 -24.63 2.36 14.23
N HIS A 319 -24.23 2.92 13.09
CA HIS A 319 -24.21 4.37 12.92
C HIS A 319 -25.60 5.00 13.04
N PHE A 320 -26.63 4.33 12.52
CA PHE A 320 -28.01 4.80 12.66
C PHE A 320 -28.39 4.98 14.13
N TYR A 321 -28.18 3.96 14.97
CA TYR A 321 -28.49 4.05 16.40
C TYR A 321 -27.60 5.08 17.12
N ASP A 322 -26.33 5.13 16.82
CA ASP A 322 -25.40 6.10 17.41
C ASP A 322 -25.78 7.55 17.06
N PHE A 323 -26.22 7.81 15.82
CA PHE A 323 -26.67 9.13 15.37
C PHE A 323 -28.03 9.49 15.98
N GLU A 324 -28.98 8.57 15.99
CA GLU A 324 -30.29 8.77 16.59
C GLU A 324 -30.16 9.10 18.09
N GLU A 325 -29.36 8.34 18.85
CA GLU A 325 -29.13 8.58 20.27
C GLU A 325 -28.47 9.95 20.54
N LYS A 326 -27.47 10.32 19.77
CA LYS A 326 -26.69 11.53 20.04
C LYS A 326 -27.24 12.78 19.36
N LEU A 327 -27.75 12.68 18.15
CA LEU A 327 -28.23 13.82 17.37
C LEU A 327 -29.73 14.01 17.43
N GLY A 328 -30.53 12.97 17.75
CA GLY A 328 -31.98 13.07 17.84
C GLY A 328 -32.46 14.15 18.83
N LYS A 329 -31.76 14.35 19.94
CA LYS A 329 -32.03 15.42 20.93
C LYS A 329 -31.81 16.85 20.40
N TYR A 330 -31.13 16.99 19.25
CA TYR A 330 -30.98 18.26 18.52
C TYR A 330 -31.99 18.40 17.38
N GLY A 331 -33.01 17.52 17.32
CA GLY A 331 -34.06 17.54 16.31
C GLY A 331 -33.67 16.90 14.97
N VAL A 332 -32.57 16.20 14.90
CA VAL A 332 -32.09 15.53 13.67
C VAL A 332 -32.88 14.25 13.40
N ARG A 333 -33.54 14.19 12.25
CA ARG A 333 -34.33 13.04 11.79
C ARG A 333 -33.45 12.13 10.93
N THR A 334 -33.07 10.99 11.48
CA THR A 334 -32.17 10.02 10.79
C THR A 334 -32.98 8.87 10.21
N ILE A 335 -32.69 8.42 9.01
CA ILE A 335 -33.24 7.21 8.41
C ILE A 335 -32.13 6.24 7.98
N LEU A 336 -32.45 4.94 8.04
CA LEU A 336 -31.59 3.85 7.57
C LEU A 336 -32.03 3.40 6.17
N LEU A 337 -31.04 3.21 5.26
CA LEU A 337 -31.29 2.71 3.91
C LEU A 337 -30.27 1.61 3.56
N VAL A 338 -30.71 0.35 3.60
CA VAL A 338 -29.85 -0.83 3.39
C VAL A 338 -30.42 -1.79 2.35
N GLY A 339 -29.60 -2.68 1.86
CA GLY A 339 -29.95 -3.63 0.78
C GLY A 339 -31.05 -4.60 1.16
N SER A 340 -31.09 -5.06 2.43
CA SER A 340 -32.06 -6.02 2.96
C SER A 340 -33.49 -5.48 3.12
N MET A 341 -33.70 -4.16 3.00
CA MET A 341 -35.03 -3.57 3.05
C MET A 341 -35.90 -4.02 1.87
N THR A 342 -37.21 -4.22 2.14
CA THR A 342 -38.20 -4.52 1.09
C THR A 342 -38.38 -3.33 0.15
N ALA A 343 -38.87 -3.59 -1.06
CA ALA A 343 -39.14 -2.53 -2.04
C ALA A 343 -40.08 -1.46 -1.50
N ALA A 344 -41.10 -1.86 -0.73
CA ALA A 344 -42.06 -0.94 -0.09
C ALA A 344 -41.37 -0.04 0.97
N GLN A 345 -40.51 -0.62 1.79
CA GLN A 345 -39.74 0.14 2.79
C GLN A 345 -38.80 1.14 2.11
N LYS A 346 -38.08 0.72 1.04
CA LYS A 346 -37.20 1.61 0.28
C LYS A 346 -37.97 2.77 -0.35
N ARG A 347 -39.12 2.49 -0.98
CA ARG A 347 -39.95 3.53 -1.58
C ARG A 347 -40.39 4.57 -0.53
N LYS A 348 -40.88 4.12 0.64
CA LYS A 348 -41.27 5.01 1.74
C LYS A 348 -40.07 5.83 2.26
N ALA A 349 -38.90 5.25 2.30
CA ALA A 349 -37.66 5.97 2.68
C ALA A 349 -37.32 7.03 1.62
N TYR A 350 -37.43 6.72 0.34
CA TYR A 350 -37.16 7.66 -0.76
C TYR A 350 -38.13 8.86 -0.71
N GLU A 351 -39.42 8.59 -0.55
CA GLU A 351 -40.46 9.64 -0.39
C GLU A 351 -40.12 10.59 0.75
N LYS A 352 -39.66 10.08 1.90
CA LYS A 352 -39.25 10.90 3.05
C LYS A 352 -38.00 11.75 2.78
N VAL A 353 -37.03 11.21 2.06
CA VAL A 353 -35.80 11.95 1.71
C VAL A 353 -36.13 13.09 0.74
N GLU A 354 -36.90 12.80 -0.30
CA GLU A 354 -37.31 13.76 -1.31
C GLU A 354 -38.22 14.87 -0.71
N ALA A 355 -39.06 14.52 0.25
CA ALA A 355 -39.94 15.49 0.96
C ALA A 355 -39.20 16.26 2.09
N HIS A 356 -37.91 16.09 2.29
CA HIS A 356 -37.13 16.64 3.42
C HIS A 356 -37.72 16.31 4.79
N GLU A 357 -38.33 15.14 4.90
CA GLU A 357 -38.77 14.59 6.19
C GLU A 357 -37.65 13.81 6.92
N ALA A 358 -36.52 13.63 6.24
CA ALA A 358 -35.29 13.03 6.76
C ALA A 358 -34.10 13.97 6.52
N ASP A 359 -33.37 14.30 7.58
CA ASP A 359 -32.22 15.19 7.53
C ASP A 359 -30.92 14.41 7.26
N VAL A 360 -30.83 13.18 7.76
CA VAL A 360 -29.66 12.30 7.62
C VAL A 360 -30.08 10.94 7.08
N VAL A 361 -29.42 10.51 6.00
CA VAL A 361 -29.63 9.17 5.43
C VAL A 361 -28.35 8.36 5.63
N ILE A 362 -28.43 7.30 6.44
CA ILE A 362 -27.31 6.38 6.68
C ILE A 362 -27.57 5.08 5.92
N GLY A 363 -26.60 4.63 5.14
CA GLY A 363 -26.79 3.42 4.36
C GLY A 363 -25.53 2.87 3.69
N THR A 364 -25.75 1.82 2.91
CA THR A 364 -24.72 1.17 2.12
C THR A 364 -24.76 1.67 0.66
N HIS A 365 -24.39 0.84 -0.30
CA HIS A 365 -24.54 1.11 -1.74
C HIS A 365 -25.99 1.45 -2.18
N ALA A 366 -26.99 1.24 -1.31
CA ALA A 366 -28.36 1.66 -1.55
C ALA A 366 -28.49 3.19 -1.72
N LEU A 367 -27.58 3.98 -1.14
CA LEU A 367 -27.54 5.45 -1.26
C LEU A 367 -27.23 5.95 -2.67
N ILE A 368 -26.62 5.14 -3.51
CA ILE A 368 -26.22 5.53 -4.88
C ILE A 368 -27.19 4.99 -5.95
N GLN A 369 -28.27 4.30 -5.56
CA GLN A 369 -29.28 3.80 -6.50
C GLN A 369 -30.05 4.96 -7.17
N GLU A 370 -30.38 4.81 -8.45
CA GLU A 370 -30.99 5.88 -9.27
C GLU A 370 -32.31 6.41 -8.70
N GLY A 371 -33.12 5.57 -8.03
CA GLY A 371 -34.40 5.97 -7.48
C GLY A 371 -34.36 6.88 -6.24
N LEU A 372 -33.20 7.07 -5.60
CA LEU A 372 -33.06 7.96 -4.45
C LEU A 372 -32.74 9.37 -4.94
N GLN A 373 -33.56 10.34 -4.57
CA GLN A 373 -33.34 11.77 -4.79
C GLN A 373 -33.34 12.50 -3.46
N PHE A 374 -32.39 13.41 -3.28
CA PHE A 374 -32.34 14.31 -2.12
C PHE A 374 -32.94 15.66 -2.52
N ASP A 375 -33.65 16.27 -1.60
CA ASP A 375 -34.13 17.65 -1.77
C ASP A 375 -32.94 18.63 -1.79
N ASN A 376 -32.04 18.53 -0.80
CA ASN A 376 -30.94 19.49 -0.66
C ASN A 376 -29.72 18.86 0.02
N LEU A 377 -29.05 17.91 -0.64
CA LEU A 377 -27.88 17.22 -0.12
C LEU A 377 -26.65 18.14 -0.11
N ALA A 378 -26.21 18.55 1.08
CA ALA A 378 -25.03 19.42 1.25
C ALA A 378 -23.77 18.68 1.74
N LEU A 379 -23.89 17.49 2.34
CA LEU A 379 -22.74 16.72 2.83
C LEU A 379 -22.87 15.23 2.51
N ALA A 380 -21.82 14.68 1.89
CA ALA A 380 -21.61 13.25 1.69
C ALA A 380 -20.46 12.77 2.58
N VAL A 381 -20.75 11.96 3.59
CA VAL A 381 -19.75 11.27 4.43
C VAL A 381 -19.56 9.88 3.88
N ILE A 382 -18.29 9.47 3.67
CA ILE A 382 -17.91 8.14 3.18
C ILE A 382 -16.97 7.51 4.20
N ASP A 383 -17.46 6.53 4.95
CA ASP A 383 -16.66 5.81 5.93
C ASP A 383 -15.95 4.61 5.27
N GLU A 384 -14.74 4.30 5.70
CA GLU A 384 -13.88 3.25 5.13
C GLU A 384 -13.75 3.38 3.59
N GLN A 385 -13.35 4.57 3.13
CA GLN A 385 -13.32 4.96 1.71
C GLN A 385 -12.67 3.92 0.80
N HIS A 386 -11.64 3.20 1.27
CA HIS A 386 -10.91 2.19 0.50
C HIS A 386 -11.78 0.98 0.10
N ARG A 387 -12.95 0.78 0.73
CA ARG A 387 -13.92 -0.28 0.42
C ARG A 387 -14.85 0.07 -0.73
N PHE A 388 -14.83 1.30 -1.22
CA PHE A 388 -15.68 1.77 -2.30
C PHE A 388 -14.91 2.07 -3.57
N GLY A 389 -15.41 1.61 -4.70
CA GLY A 389 -14.87 1.92 -6.02
C GLY A 389 -15.00 3.42 -6.36
N VAL A 390 -14.16 3.90 -7.27
CA VAL A 390 -14.17 5.31 -7.75
C VAL A 390 -15.56 5.71 -8.26
N ASN A 391 -16.21 4.84 -9.04
CA ASN A 391 -17.54 5.10 -9.60
C ASN A 391 -18.63 5.23 -8.53
N GLN A 392 -18.56 4.46 -7.45
CA GLN A 392 -19.53 4.54 -6.35
C GLN A 392 -19.41 5.86 -5.59
N ARG A 393 -18.18 6.31 -5.35
CA ARG A 393 -17.91 7.60 -4.71
C ARG A 393 -18.37 8.77 -5.59
N LYS A 394 -18.15 8.67 -6.90
CA LYS A 394 -18.62 9.65 -7.87
C LYS A 394 -20.16 9.71 -7.90
N ALA A 395 -20.83 8.56 -7.95
CA ALA A 395 -22.29 8.48 -7.95
C ALA A 395 -22.93 9.14 -6.72
N LEU A 396 -22.31 9.03 -5.52
CA LEU A 396 -22.83 9.71 -4.33
C LEU A 396 -22.67 11.24 -4.42
N LYS A 397 -21.56 11.73 -4.96
CA LYS A 397 -21.33 13.16 -5.20
C LYS A 397 -22.32 13.76 -6.20
N GLU A 398 -22.77 12.97 -7.16
CA GLU A 398 -23.74 13.37 -8.19
C GLU A 398 -25.21 13.37 -7.71
N LYS A 399 -25.48 12.90 -6.47
CA LYS A 399 -26.82 12.93 -5.86
C LYS A 399 -27.26 14.32 -5.39
N GLY A 400 -26.36 15.30 -5.37
CA GLY A 400 -26.66 16.68 -4.97
C GLY A 400 -25.99 17.68 -5.91
N LEU A 401 -26.27 18.97 -5.69
CA LEU A 401 -25.64 20.10 -6.42
C LEU A 401 -24.25 20.37 -5.86
N HIS A 402 -23.30 19.44 -6.09
CA HIS A 402 -21.94 19.50 -5.55
C HIS A 402 -21.89 19.56 -4.01
N PRO A 403 -22.24 18.47 -3.29
CA PRO A 403 -22.15 18.43 -1.84
C PRO A 403 -20.71 18.47 -1.35
N HIS A 404 -20.48 18.97 -0.15
CA HIS A 404 -19.25 18.75 0.59
C HIS A 404 -18.96 17.25 0.72
N VAL A 405 -17.71 16.85 0.69
CA VAL A 405 -17.31 15.44 0.82
C VAL A 405 -16.35 15.27 1.99
N LEU A 406 -16.76 14.44 2.94
CA LEU A 406 -15.93 14.00 4.05
C LEU A 406 -15.69 12.50 3.94
N SER A 407 -14.48 12.13 3.60
CA SER A 407 -14.05 10.73 3.55
C SER A 407 -13.31 10.34 4.82
N MET A 408 -13.49 9.11 5.28
CA MET A 408 -12.82 8.60 6.47
C MET A 408 -12.11 7.28 6.18
N SER A 409 -10.96 7.04 6.82
CA SER A 409 -10.24 5.78 6.79
C SER A 409 -9.75 5.38 8.18
N ALA A 410 -9.97 4.11 8.54
CA ALA A 410 -9.40 3.50 9.75
C ALA A 410 -8.08 2.76 9.47
N THR A 411 -7.67 2.67 8.22
CA THR A 411 -6.32 2.22 7.87
C THR A 411 -5.36 3.40 7.98
N PRO A 412 -4.47 3.43 8.96
CA PRO A 412 -3.40 4.40 8.95
C PRO A 412 -2.54 4.16 7.71
N ILE A 413 -2.34 5.20 6.92
CA ILE A 413 -1.47 5.16 5.74
C ILE A 413 -0.32 6.11 6.03
N PRO A 414 0.94 5.75 5.76
CA PRO A 414 2.03 6.68 5.90
C PRO A 414 1.76 8.00 5.17
N ARG A 415 2.08 9.13 5.81
CA ARG A 415 1.74 10.47 5.31
C ARG A 415 2.19 10.71 3.87
N SER A 416 3.37 10.19 3.51
CA SER A 416 3.90 10.26 2.16
C SER A 416 3.00 9.57 1.13
N LEU A 417 2.42 8.44 1.51
CA LEU A 417 1.54 7.66 0.66
C LEU A 417 0.13 8.27 0.58
N SER A 418 -0.36 8.83 1.67
CA SER A 418 -1.65 9.55 1.70
C SER A 418 -1.68 10.73 0.72
N LEU A 419 -0.55 11.46 0.58
CA LEU A 419 -0.41 12.55 -0.40
C LEU A 419 -0.58 12.08 -1.85
N ILE A 420 -0.16 10.84 -2.14
CA ILE A 420 -0.29 10.27 -3.48
C ILE A 420 -1.70 9.72 -3.73
N LEU A 421 -2.22 8.98 -2.75
CA LEU A 421 -3.53 8.31 -2.88
C LEU A 421 -4.70 9.30 -2.84
N TYR A 422 -4.55 10.37 -2.09
CA TYR A 422 -5.61 11.35 -1.80
C TYR A 422 -5.22 12.79 -2.15
N GLY A 423 -4.24 12.98 -3.04
CA GLY A 423 -3.73 14.30 -3.41
C GLY A 423 -4.78 15.25 -4.00
N ASP A 424 -5.97 14.74 -4.36
CA ASP A 424 -7.13 15.51 -4.76
C ASP A 424 -8.05 15.93 -3.60
N MET A 425 -7.69 15.59 -2.35
CA MET A 425 -8.42 15.88 -1.11
C MET A 425 -7.51 16.59 -0.10
N ASP A 426 -8.11 17.38 0.79
CA ASP A 426 -7.41 17.87 1.97
C ASP A 426 -7.30 16.77 3.03
N LEU A 427 -6.17 16.68 3.71
CA LEU A 427 -5.91 15.63 4.68
C LEU A 427 -5.92 16.18 6.12
N SER A 428 -6.70 15.55 6.99
CA SER A 428 -6.61 15.73 8.45
C SER A 428 -6.31 14.40 9.11
N VAL A 429 -5.32 14.36 9.99
CA VAL A 429 -4.86 13.15 10.66
C VAL A 429 -5.18 13.21 12.15
N ILE A 430 -5.90 12.20 12.66
CA ILE A 430 -6.18 12.00 14.09
C ILE A 430 -5.17 10.96 14.61
N ASN A 431 -4.03 11.44 15.07
CA ASN A 431 -2.92 10.63 15.58
C ASN A 431 -2.93 10.46 17.11
N GLU A 432 -3.99 10.91 17.76
CA GLU A 432 -4.18 10.79 19.21
C GLU A 432 -5.30 9.81 19.52
N MET A 433 -5.11 8.99 20.55
CA MET A 433 -6.16 8.13 21.09
C MET A 433 -6.86 8.81 22.27
N PRO A 434 -8.17 8.59 22.48
CA PRO A 434 -8.87 9.04 23.68
C PRO A 434 -8.19 8.53 24.95
N ALA A 435 -8.08 9.40 25.97
CA ALA A 435 -7.28 9.14 27.19
C ALA A 435 -7.77 7.94 28.02
N GLU A 436 -9.03 7.58 27.92
CA GLU A 436 -9.63 6.47 28.68
C GLU A 436 -9.31 5.08 28.12
N ARG A 437 -8.71 5.00 26.95
CA ARG A 437 -8.43 3.72 26.28
C ARG A 437 -7.16 3.06 26.81
N LYS A 438 -7.30 1.85 27.36
CA LYS A 438 -6.16 1.05 27.83
C LYS A 438 -5.40 0.46 26.63
N PRO A 439 -4.05 0.49 26.63
CA PRO A 439 -3.25 -0.17 25.60
C PRO A 439 -3.55 -1.68 25.55
N ILE A 440 -3.67 -2.24 24.35
CA ILE A 440 -3.87 -3.67 24.16
C ILE A 440 -2.56 -4.38 24.47
N LYS A 441 -2.61 -5.44 25.29
CA LYS A 441 -1.46 -6.31 25.57
C LYS A 441 -1.32 -7.32 24.44
N ASN A 442 -0.18 -7.30 23.76
CA ASN A 442 0.08 -8.15 22.60
C ASN A 442 1.04 -9.30 22.98
N ALA A 443 0.77 -10.50 22.48
CA ALA A 443 1.64 -11.66 22.59
C ALA A 443 1.84 -12.30 21.22
N VAL A 444 3.08 -12.70 20.91
CA VAL A 444 3.42 -13.52 19.74
C VAL A 444 3.87 -14.88 20.28
N VAL A 445 3.19 -15.94 19.87
CA VAL A 445 3.37 -17.31 20.39
C VAL A 445 3.32 -18.34 19.27
N ASP A 446 3.86 -19.52 19.50
CA ASP A 446 3.76 -20.66 18.58
C ASP A 446 2.50 -21.50 18.86
N THR A 447 2.22 -22.48 17.98
CA THR A 447 1.06 -23.37 18.09
C THR A 447 1.05 -24.23 19.35
N GLY A 448 2.22 -24.50 19.95
CA GLY A 448 2.31 -25.23 21.23
C GLY A 448 1.67 -24.48 22.40
N TYR A 449 1.55 -23.15 22.28
CA TYR A 449 0.88 -22.30 23.28
C TYR A 449 -0.65 -22.32 23.17
N ARG A 450 -1.26 -22.90 22.12
CA ARG A 450 -2.72 -22.90 21.84
C ARG A 450 -3.57 -23.36 23.04
N PRO A 451 -3.26 -24.48 23.75
CA PRO A 451 -4.05 -24.86 24.91
C PRO A 451 -4.04 -23.83 26.04
N THR A 452 -2.92 -23.13 26.23
CA THR A 452 -2.79 -22.05 27.21
C THR A 452 -3.62 -20.83 26.80
N ALA A 453 -3.61 -20.48 25.51
CA ALA A 453 -4.41 -19.38 24.95
C ALA A 453 -5.91 -19.66 25.07
N LEU A 454 -6.38 -20.86 24.75
CA LEU A 454 -7.77 -21.28 24.92
C LEU A 454 -8.21 -21.27 26.39
N ASN A 455 -7.35 -21.71 27.32
CA ASN A 455 -7.61 -21.59 28.75
C ASN A 455 -7.70 -20.14 29.22
N PHE A 456 -6.90 -19.24 28.63
CA PHE A 456 -6.99 -17.80 28.90
C PHE A 456 -8.30 -17.22 28.39
N ILE A 457 -8.71 -17.52 27.14
CA ILE A 457 -10.02 -17.15 26.59
C ILE A 457 -11.15 -17.64 27.50
N ARG A 458 -11.08 -18.90 27.92
CA ARG A 458 -12.05 -19.48 28.85
C ARG A 458 -12.18 -18.67 30.16
N LYS A 459 -11.06 -18.24 30.73
CA LYS A 459 -11.05 -17.43 31.96
C LYS A 459 -11.73 -16.08 31.73
N GLU A 460 -11.46 -15.41 30.62
CA GLU A 460 -12.07 -14.13 30.26
C GLU A 460 -13.60 -14.28 30.03
N VAL A 461 -14.01 -15.36 29.36
CA VAL A 461 -15.45 -15.66 29.14
C VAL A 461 -16.16 -15.95 30.44
N LEU A 462 -15.55 -16.71 31.34
CA LEU A 462 -16.11 -16.96 32.69
C LEU A 462 -16.21 -15.68 33.54
N SER A 463 -15.43 -14.67 33.22
CA SER A 463 -15.52 -13.34 33.85
C SER A 463 -16.58 -12.44 33.19
N GLY A 464 -17.38 -12.96 32.24
CA GLY A 464 -18.46 -12.26 31.56
C GLY A 464 -18.00 -11.52 30.29
N HIS A 465 -16.79 -11.75 29.79
CA HIS A 465 -16.27 -11.12 28.57
C HIS A 465 -16.47 -11.98 27.33
N GLN A 466 -16.25 -11.39 26.16
CA GLN A 466 -16.35 -12.08 24.87
C GLN A 466 -14.98 -12.15 24.19
N ALA A 467 -14.81 -13.11 23.27
CA ALA A 467 -13.57 -13.31 22.54
C ALA A 467 -13.78 -13.53 21.05
N TYR A 468 -12.81 -13.07 20.27
CA TYR A 468 -12.66 -13.39 18.85
C TYR A 468 -11.52 -14.38 18.64
N ILE A 469 -11.73 -15.35 17.73
CA ILE A 469 -10.67 -16.20 17.19
C ILE A 469 -10.71 -16.09 15.66
N ILE A 470 -9.59 -15.77 15.05
CA ILE A 470 -9.48 -15.58 13.60
C ILE A 470 -8.68 -16.71 12.98
N CYS A 471 -9.27 -17.35 11.96
CA CYS A 471 -8.62 -18.38 11.14
C CYS A 471 -8.43 -17.86 9.70
N PRO A 472 -7.32 -18.17 9.00
CA PRO A 472 -7.06 -17.68 7.66
C PRO A 472 -7.90 -18.35 6.57
N LEU A 473 -8.42 -19.56 6.80
CA LEU A 473 -9.11 -20.40 5.81
C LEU A 473 -10.55 -20.71 6.21
N VAL A 474 -11.38 -21.07 5.22
CA VAL A 474 -12.77 -21.48 5.42
C VAL A 474 -12.89 -23.01 5.55
N GLU A 475 -12.15 -23.76 4.73
CA GLU A 475 -12.12 -25.24 4.66
C GLU A 475 -10.70 -25.71 4.39
N GLU A 476 -10.39 -26.96 4.74
CA GLU A 476 -9.13 -27.59 4.33
C GLU A 476 -9.02 -27.65 2.81
N SER A 477 -7.85 -27.32 2.29
CA SER A 477 -7.46 -27.57 0.90
C SER A 477 -6.21 -28.45 0.91
N GLU A 478 -6.12 -29.42 -0.02
CA GLU A 478 -5.02 -30.39 -0.11
C GLU A 478 -3.61 -29.75 -0.14
N ASP A 479 -3.53 -28.44 -0.42
CA ASP A 479 -2.27 -27.69 -0.53
C ASP A 479 -2.02 -26.68 0.62
N SER A 480 -2.80 -26.67 1.70
CA SER A 480 -2.66 -25.65 2.75
C SER A 480 -2.62 -26.21 4.18
N ASP A 481 -1.49 -26.01 4.84
CA ASP A 481 -1.27 -26.33 6.28
C ASP A 481 -1.90 -25.30 7.25
N GLY A 482 -3.08 -24.70 6.94
CA GLY A 482 -3.70 -23.65 7.76
C GLY A 482 -4.95 -24.12 8.48
N GLU A 483 -5.16 -23.63 9.71
CA GLU A 483 -6.40 -23.87 10.48
C GLU A 483 -7.61 -23.28 9.75
N ASN A 484 -8.62 -24.11 9.47
CA ASN A 484 -9.87 -23.66 8.86
C ASN A 484 -10.93 -23.32 9.93
N VAL A 485 -11.86 -22.46 9.58
CA VAL A 485 -12.83 -21.92 10.55
C VAL A 485 -13.85 -22.94 11.03
N ILE A 486 -14.21 -23.93 10.22
CA ILE A 486 -15.28 -24.88 10.52
C ILE A 486 -14.75 -25.96 11.49
N ASP A 487 -13.73 -26.70 11.10
CA ASP A 487 -13.15 -27.79 11.91
C ASP A 487 -12.52 -27.23 13.19
N TYR A 488 -11.92 -26.03 13.09
CA TYR A 488 -11.40 -25.34 14.27
C TYR A 488 -12.51 -25.01 15.27
N THR A 489 -13.71 -24.62 14.80
CA THR A 489 -14.85 -24.32 15.66
C THR A 489 -15.29 -25.56 16.44
N ASP A 490 -15.33 -26.71 15.79
CA ASP A 490 -15.72 -27.96 16.44
C ASP A 490 -14.68 -28.37 17.49
N ASN A 491 -13.39 -28.25 17.20
CA ASN A 491 -12.31 -28.49 18.17
C ASN A 491 -12.40 -27.55 19.40
N VAL A 492 -12.71 -26.26 19.18
CA VAL A 492 -12.87 -25.29 20.27
C VAL A 492 -14.14 -25.55 21.08
N ARG A 493 -15.24 -25.95 20.44
CA ARG A 493 -16.47 -26.37 21.13
C ARG A 493 -16.23 -27.56 22.04
N ASP A 494 -15.55 -28.58 21.53
CA ASP A 494 -15.20 -29.78 22.32
C ASP A 494 -14.30 -29.43 23.48
N PHE A 495 -13.32 -28.53 23.28
CA PHE A 495 -12.46 -28.04 24.35
C PHE A 495 -13.27 -27.34 25.46
N PHE A 496 -14.23 -26.50 25.12
CA PHE A 496 -15.07 -25.81 26.10
C PHE A 496 -16.15 -26.73 26.72
N ALA A 497 -16.69 -27.69 25.95
CA ALA A 497 -17.69 -28.63 26.41
C ALA A 497 -17.13 -29.68 27.39
N SER A 498 -15.87 -30.11 27.20
CA SER A 498 -15.21 -31.16 27.98
C SER A 498 -15.14 -30.86 29.48
N ALA A 499 -15.32 -29.62 29.90
CA ALA A 499 -15.22 -29.18 31.28
C ALA A 499 -16.56 -28.70 31.91
N ALA A 500 -17.70 -28.90 31.25
CA ALA A 500 -19.05 -28.40 31.67
C ALA A 500 -19.02 -26.93 32.15
N LEU A 501 -18.33 -26.09 31.41
CA LEU A 501 -18.01 -24.71 31.81
C LEU A 501 -19.18 -23.78 31.53
N LYS A 502 -19.52 -22.99 32.51
CA LYS A 502 -20.51 -21.92 32.42
C LYS A 502 -19.82 -20.56 32.27
N ASN A 503 -20.38 -19.66 31.48
CA ASN A 503 -19.92 -18.27 31.42
C ASN A 503 -20.24 -17.50 32.72
N GLY A 504 -19.89 -16.22 32.79
CA GLY A 504 -20.12 -15.36 33.94
C GLY A 504 -21.58 -15.30 34.42
N ASP A 505 -22.55 -15.49 33.49
CA ASP A 505 -23.98 -15.53 33.79
C ASP A 505 -24.48 -16.92 34.23
N GLY A 506 -23.60 -17.90 34.41
CA GLY A 506 -23.96 -19.26 34.78
C GLY A 506 -24.48 -20.14 33.63
N LYS A 507 -24.42 -19.65 32.39
CA LYS A 507 -24.79 -20.36 31.16
C LYS A 507 -23.59 -21.11 30.58
N LEU A 508 -23.84 -22.10 29.73
CA LEU A 508 -22.79 -22.78 28.95
C LEU A 508 -22.15 -21.81 27.96
N ILE A 509 -20.84 -21.90 27.77
CA ILE A 509 -20.10 -21.08 26.80
C ILE A 509 -20.61 -21.37 25.39
N LYS A 510 -21.15 -20.35 24.75
CA LYS A 510 -21.71 -20.44 23.40
C LYS A 510 -20.69 -19.96 22.37
N THR A 511 -20.34 -20.86 21.46
CA THR A 511 -19.39 -20.62 20.37
C THR A 511 -20.08 -20.69 19.03
N GLU A 512 -19.92 -19.66 18.22
CA GLU A 512 -20.44 -19.59 16.86
C GLU A 512 -19.29 -19.29 15.87
N TYR A 513 -19.49 -19.63 14.60
CA TYR A 513 -18.52 -19.30 13.55
C TYR A 513 -19.12 -18.44 12.44
N LEU A 514 -18.25 -17.72 11.74
CA LEU A 514 -18.64 -16.80 10.66
C LEU A 514 -17.59 -16.79 9.57
N HIS A 515 -17.99 -16.96 8.30
CA HIS A 515 -17.08 -16.92 7.16
C HIS A 515 -17.67 -16.27 5.91
N GLY A 516 -16.80 -15.95 4.94
CA GLY A 516 -17.15 -15.19 3.74
C GLY A 516 -18.22 -15.80 2.86
N ARG A 517 -18.34 -17.13 2.82
CA ARG A 517 -19.29 -17.86 1.94
C ARG A 517 -20.72 -17.92 2.47
N MET A 518 -20.97 -17.55 3.74
CA MET A 518 -22.32 -17.48 4.31
C MET A 518 -23.17 -16.40 3.64
N LYS A 519 -24.50 -16.57 3.66
CA LYS A 519 -25.44 -15.57 3.16
C LYS A 519 -25.34 -14.29 4.01
N PRO A 520 -25.52 -13.11 3.41
CA PRO A 520 -25.47 -11.83 4.15
C PRO A 520 -26.42 -11.77 5.35
N SER A 521 -27.65 -12.32 5.23
CA SER A 521 -28.60 -12.39 6.34
C SER A 521 -28.09 -13.18 7.53
N GLU A 522 -27.53 -14.36 7.27
CA GLU A 522 -26.96 -15.24 8.28
C GLU A 522 -25.77 -14.61 9.02
N LYS A 523 -24.89 -13.95 8.25
CA LYS A 523 -23.77 -13.18 8.83
C LYS A 523 -24.27 -12.09 9.76
N ASN A 524 -25.29 -11.35 9.34
CA ASN A 524 -25.85 -10.26 10.13
C ASN A 524 -26.45 -10.78 11.43
N GLU A 525 -27.21 -11.88 11.39
CA GLU A 525 -27.82 -12.50 12.57
C GLU A 525 -26.76 -12.98 13.58
N ILE A 526 -25.68 -13.65 13.12
CA ILE A 526 -24.59 -14.09 13.99
C ILE A 526 -23.92 -12.88 14.66
N MET A 527 -23.65 -11.84 13.88
CA MET A 527 -23.01 -10.62 14.40
C MET A 527 -23.91 -9.86 15.38
N GLU A 528 -25.22 -9.82 15.15
CA GLU A 528 -26.19 -9.22 16.08
C GLU A 528 -26.23 -10.00 17.40
N ARG A 529 -26.27 -11.35 17.36
CA ARG A 529 -26.20 -12.19 18.57
C ARG A 529 -24.90 -12.00 19.34
N PHE A 530 -23.78 -11.90 18.64
CA PHE A 530 -22.49 -11.63 19.27
C PHE A 530 -22.45 -10.22 19.90
N ALA A 531 -22.96 -9.22 19.22
CA ALA A 531 -23.04 -7.86 19.74
C ALA A 531 -23.98 -7.74 20.97
N ALA A 532 -25.06 -8.53 21.00
CA ALA A 532 -25.99 -8.61 22.12
C ALA A 532 -25.43 -9.42 23.32
N GLY A 533 -24.26 -10.05 23.19
CA GLY A 533 -23.69 -10.89 24.25
C GLY A 533 -24.32 -12.28 24.37
N GLU A 534 -25.09 -12.71 23.36
CA GLU A 534 -25.72 -14.03 23.31
C GLU A 534 -24.73 -15.12 22.86
N THR A 535 -23.63 -14.73 22.25
CA THR A 535 -22.50 -15.57 21.84
C THR A 535 -21.26 -15.11 22.60
N ASP A 536 -20.54 -16.03 23.21
CA ASP A 536 -19.37 -15.74 24.05
C ASP A 536 -18.07 -15.72 23.24
N VAL A 537 -17.92 -16.66 22.28
CA VAL A 537 -16.73 -16.81 21.43
C VAL A 537 -17.15 -16.84 19.97
N LEU A 538 -16.66 -15.90 19.19
CA LEU A 538 -16.88 -15.85 17.74
C LEU A 538 -15.61 -16.25 17.00
N ILE A 539 -15.67 -17.37 16.27
CA ILE A 539 -14.60 -17.86 15.41
C ILE A 539 -14.87 -17.41 13.97
N SER A 540 -13.92 -16.74 13.34
CA SER A 540 -14.19 -16.16 12.04
C SER A 540 -12.97 -16.15 11.13
N THR A 541 -13.24 -15.99 9.82
CA THR A 541 -12.23 -15.53 8.87
C THR A 541 -12.08 -14.01 8.95
N THR A 542 -11.34 -13.40 8.04
CA THR A 542 -11.14 -11.94 7.95
C THR A 542 -12.41 -11.11 7.76
N VAL A 543 -13.57 -11.73 7.62
CA VAL A 543 -14.87 -11.05 7.41
C VAL A 543 -15.20 -10.06 8.53
N ILE A 544 -14.72 -10.26 9.75
CA ILE A 544 -14.94 -9.33 10.87
C ILE A 544 -14.03 -8.09 10.84
N GLU A 545 -13.17 -7.97 9.85
CA GLU A 545 -12.33 -6.78 9.65
C GLU A 545 -13.17 -5.49 9.51
N VAL A 546 -14.46 -5.61 9.18
CA VAL A 546 -15.37 -4.48 8.96
C VAL A 546 -16.54 -4.49 9.93
N GLY A 547 -16.66 -3.46 10.73
CA GLY A 547 -17.91 -2.83 11.11
C GLY A 547 -18.45 -3.01 12.53
N VAL A 548 -18.29 -4.10 13.28
CA VAL A 548 -19.00 -4.24 14.55
C VAL A 548 -18.18 -3.80 15.75
N ASN A 549 -18.76 -2.91 16.56
CA ASN A 549 -18.17 -2.47 17.82
C ASN A 549 -18.74 -3.28 18.99
N VAL A 550 -18.02 -4.30 19.45
CA VAL A 550 -18.41 -5.07 20.64
C VAL A 550 -17.53 -4.64 21.80
N LYS A 551 -18.08 -3.80 22.68
CA LYS A 551 -17.34 -3.21 23.82
C LYS A 551 -16.86 -4.25 24.84
N ASN A 552 -17.56 -5.40 24.93
CA ASN A 552 -17.29 -6.47 25.88
C ASN A 552 -16.27 -7.50 25.38
N ALA A 553 -15.84 -7.43 24.10
CA ALA A 553 -14.81 -8.31 23.56
C ALA A 553 -13.43 -7.87 24.05
N THR A 554 -12.80 -8.70 24.90
CA THR A 554 -11.48 -8.40 25.51
C THR A 554 -10.34 -9.20 24.91
N VAL A 555 -10.60 -10.32 24.23
CA VAL A 555 -9.56 -11.16 23.66
C VAL A 555 -9.72 -11.28 22.14
N MET A 556 -8.63 -11.08 21.43
CA MET A 556 -8.45 -11.38 20.01
C MET A 556 -7.33 -12.42 19.89
N MET A 557 -7.60 -13.58 19.33
CA MET A 557 -6.61 -14.59 18.99
C MET A 557 -6.61 -14.77 17.48
N ILE A 558 -5.43 -14.78 16.85
CA ILE A 558 -5.28 -14.89 15.40
C ILE A 558 -4.36 -16.06 15.09
N GLU A 559 -4.93 -17.10 14.50
CA GLU A 559 -4.21 -18.30 14.04
C GLU A 559 -3.44 -18.03 12.74
N ASN A 560 -2.28 -18.67 12.60
CA ASN A 560 -1.40 -18.52 11.44
C ASN A 560 -1.18 -17.05 11.06
N SER A 561 -0.86 -16.23 12.06
CA SER A 561 -0.78 -14.76 11.92
C SER A 561 0.25 -14.30 10.88
N GLU A 562 1.22 -15.13 10.52
CA GLU A 562 2.18 -14.88 9.46
C GLU A 562 1.54 -14.79 8.05
N ARG A 563 0.34 -15.33 7.87
CA ARG A 563 -0.39 -15.27 6.59
C ARG A 563 -1.09 -13.95 6.32
N PHE A 564 -1.21 -13.10 7.34
CA PHE A 564 -1.89 -11.81 7.25
C PHE A 564 -0.89 -10.65 7.07
N GLY A 565 -1.30 -9.58 6.42
CA GLY A 565 -0.55 -8.32 6.39
C GLY A 565 -0.52 -7.63 7.75
N LEU A 566 0.55 -6.87 8.06
CA LEU A 566 0.63 -6.15 9.35
C LEU A 566 -0.51 -5.14 9.53
N ALA A 567 -0.87 -4.42 8.48
CA ALA A 567 -2.02 -3.51 8.50
C ALA A 567 -3.33 -4.24 8.80
N GLN A 568 -3.52 -5.44 8.24
CA GLN A 568 -4.70 -6.26 8.47
C GLN A 568 -4.73 -6.81 9.91
N LEU A 569 -3.59 -7.30 10.42
CA LEU A 569 -3.45 -7.72 11.82
C LEU A 569 -3.73 -6.57 12.79
N HIS A 570 -3.28 -5.36 12.46
CA HIS A 570 -3.57 -4.17 13.24
C HIS A 570 -5.08 -3.83 13.26
N GLN A 571 -5.77 -3.92 12.13
CA GLN A 571 -7.21 -3.71 12.06
C GLN A 571 -8.00 -4.75 12.86
N LEU A 572 -7.61 -6.03 12.78
CA LEU A 572 -8.19 -7.12 13.58
C LEU A 572 -7.96 -6.87 15.07
N ARG A 573 -6.73 -6.52 15.49
CA ARG A 573 -6.42 -6.13 16.87
C ARG A 573 -7.31 -4.99 17.35
N GLY A 574 -7.59 -4.01 16.50
CA GLY A 574 -8.45 -2.87 16.81
C GLY A 574 -9.93 -3.22 17.07
N ARG A 575 -10.35 -4.48 16.85
CA ARG A 575 -11.70 -4.95 17.18
C ARG A 575 -11.90 -5.17 18.67
N VAL A 576 -10.84 -5.34 19.44
CA VAL A 576 -10.85 -5.36 20.91
C VAL A 576 -10.30 -4.06 21.50
N GLY A 577 -10.39 -3.87 22.81
CA GLY A 577 -9.91 -2.66 23.48
C GLY A 577 -10.82 -1.44 23.27
N ARG A 578 -12.11 -1.64 23.08
CA ARG A 578 -13.11 -0.59 22.90
C ARG A 578 -13.94 -0.29 24.15
N GLY A 579 -13.81 -1.11 25.18
CA GLY A 579 -14.43 -0.93 26.48
C GLY A 579 -13.44 -0.46 27.55
N ALA A 580 -13.91 -0.40 28.80
CA ALA A 580 -13.12 -0.02 29.97
C ALA A 580 -12.15 -1.12 30.45
N TYR A 581 -12.30 -2.35 29.95
CA TYR A 581 -11.55 -3.52 30.38
C TYR A 581 -10.20 -3.64 29.66
N GLN A 582 -9.23 -4.28 30.32
CA GLN A 582 -7.96 -4.61 29.69
C GLN A 582 -8.20 -5.61 28.57
N SER A 583 -7.65 -5.36 27.40
CA SER A 583 -7.79 -6.25 26.24
C SER A 583 -6.45 -6.84 25.82
N TYR A 584 -6.53 -7.98 25.15
CA TYR A 584 -5.39 -8.81 24.79
C TYR A 584 -5.48 -9.23 23.31
N CYS A 585 -4.34 -9.26 22.64
CA CYS A 585 -4.24 -9.79 21.29
C CYS A 585 -3.13 -10.84 21.24
N ILE A 586 -3.48 -12.06 20.81
CA ILE A 586 -2.58 -13.21 20.72
C ILE A 586 -2.37 -13.51 19.23
N PHE A 587 -1.15 -13.28 18.74
CA PHE A 587 -0.72 -13.62 17.40
C PHE A 587 -0.07 -15.01 17.45
N MET A 588 -0.75 -16.02 16.93
CA MET A 588 -0.24 -17.39 16.88
C MET A 588 0.42 -17.63 15.52
N LYS A 589 1.70 -18.02 15.54
CA LYS A 589 2.45 -18.34 14.33
C LYS A 589 2.40 -19.85 14.06
N GLY A 590 2.06 -20.22 12.82
CA GLY A 590 2.03 -21.61 12.36
C GLY A 590 3.35 -22.09 11.77
N SER A 591 4.26 -21.17 11.45
CA SER A 591 5.56 -21.46 10.82
C SER A 591 6.69 -20.77 11.59
N GLU A 592 7.88 -21.36 11.53
CA GLU A 592 9.09 -20.78 12.12
C GLU A 592 9.89 -20.01 11.06
N GLY A 593 10.49 -18.89 11.44
CA GLY A 593 11.37 -18.10 10.58
C GLY A 593 11.70 -16.76 11.20
N LYS A 594 12.97 -16.33 11.07
CA LYS A 594 13.44 -15.05 11.62
C LYS A 594 12.66 -13.87 11.04
N ASP A 595 12.37 -13.89 9.75
CA ASP A 595 11.61 -12.83 9.08
C ASP A 595 10.16 -12.74 9.59
N ILE A 596 9.55 -13.88 9.94
CA ILE A 596 8.22 -13.97 10.56
C ILE A 596 8.25 -13.35 11.95
N ASP A 597 9.25 -13.71 12.76
CA ASP A 597 9.41 -13.19 14.11
C ASP A 597 9.66 -11.68 14.11
N ASP A 598 10.56 -11.19 13.26
CA ASP A 598 10.85 -9.76 13.13
C ASP A 598 9.58 -8.97 12.74
N ARG A 599 8.80 -9.48 11.82
CA ARG A 599 7.55 -8.88 11.36
C ARG A 599 6.47 -8.85 12.44
N LEU A 600 6.20 -9.95 13.12
CA LEU A 600 5.19 -10.02 14.18
C LEU A 600 5.61 -9.25 15.45
N ASN A 601 6.90 -9.14 15.74
CA ASN A 601 7.43 -8.35 16.84
C ASN A 601 7.16 -6.84 16.66
N ILE A 602 6.96 -6.35 15.43
CA ILE A 602 6.51 -4.97 15.20
C ILE A 602 5.16 -4.74 15.88
N LEU A 603 4.20 -5.64 15.70
CA LEU A 603 2.87 -5.57 16.33
C LEU A 603 2.92 -5.79 17.84
N LYS A 604 3.81 -6.65 18.31
CA LYS A 604 4.02 -6.90 19.73
C LYS A 604 4.45 -5.62 20.47
N ASN A 605 5.33 -4.86 19.86
CA ASN A 605 5.98 -3.70 20.48
C ASN A 605 5.28 -2.36 20.19
N ASN A 606 4.40 -2.29 19.19
CA ASN A 606 3.74 -1.06 18.76
C ASN A 606 2.22 -1.19 18.75
N ASN A 607 1.56 -0.30 19.48
CA ASN A 607 0.10 -0.13 19.42
C ASN A 607 -0.34 0.98 18.45
N ASP A 608 0.59 1.79 17.96
CA ASP A 608 0.37 2.88 17.03
C ASP A 608 0.23 2.34 15.60
N GLY A 609 -0.94 2.53 14.99
CA GLY A 609 -1.23 2.04 13.64
C GLY A 609 -0.41 2.71 12.55
N PHE A 610 -0.03 3.99 12.71
CA PHE A 610 0.81 4.69 11.73
C PHE A 610 2.22 4.09 11.69
N LYS A 611 2.80 3.79 12.87
CA LYS A 611 4.11 3.12 12.95
C LYS A 611 4.07 1.71 12.39
N VAL A 612 2.99 0.96 12.67
CA VAL A 612 2.80 -0.38 12.10
C VAL A 612 2.70 -0.30 10.57
N ALA A 613 1.98 0.69 10.04
CA ALA A 613 1.85 0.87 8.60
C ALA A 613 3.18 1.27 7.93
N GLU A 614 3.98 2.13 8.56
CA GLU A 614 5.32 2.49 8.07
C GLU A 614 6.25 1.27 8.01
N GLU A 615 6.23 0.42 9.04
CA GLU A 615 7.04 -0.80 9.09
C GLU A 615 6.55 -1.89 8.12
N ASP A 616 5.21 -2.07 7.98
CA ASP A 616 4.63 -2.99 6.97
C ASP A 616 5.09 -2.59 5.57
N LEU A 617 5.10 -1.30 5.34
CA LEU A 617 5.52 -0.67 4.12
C LEU A 617 7.00 -0.94 3.82
N ARG A 618 7.86 -0.76 4.82
CA ARG A 618 9.31 -1.01 4.73
C ARG A 618 9.63 -2.48 4.42
N LEU A 619 8.84 -3.41 4.96
CA LEU A 619 9.08 -4.85 4.81
C LEU A 619 8.58 -5.43 3.49
N ARG A 620 7.45 -4.95 2.98
CA ARG A 620 6.85 -5.50 1.74
C ARG A 620 7.57 -5.06 0.47
N GLY A 621 8.28 -3.93 0.52
CA GLY A 621 8.81 -3.33 -0.70
C GLY A 621 7.71 -2.80 -1.65
N PRO A 622 8.09 -2.22 -2.81
CA PRO A 622 7.18 -1.44 -3.67
C PRO A 622 6.13 -2.24 -4.47
N GLY A 623 6.17 -3.57 -4.43
CA GLY A 623 5.44 -4.41 -5.41
C GLY A 623 3.96 -4.68 -5.10
N ASP A 624 3.57 -4.80 -3.82
CA ASP A 624 2.34 -5.50 -3.46
C ASP A 624 1.17 -4.62 -2.96
N LEU A 625 1.41 -3.35 -2.62
CA LEU A 625 0.37 -2.48 -2.03
C LEU A 625 -0.50 -1.77 -3.04
N PHE A 626 -0.04 -1.66 -4.25
CA PHE A 626 -0.85 -1.13 -5.33
C PHE A 626 -1.44 -2.27 -6.16
N GLY A 627 -2.69 -2.61 -5.86
CA GLY A 627 -3.61 -3.03 -6.91
C GLY A 627 -3.74 -1.96 -8.01
N VAL A 628 -2.72 -1.11 -8.17
CA VAL A 628 -2.58 -0.01 -9.15
C VAL A 628 -2.44 -0.53 -10.58
N ARG A 629 -2.35 -1.84 -10.79
CA ARG A 629 -2.67 -2.42 -12.10
C ARG A 629 -4.12 -2.17 -12.55
N GLN A 630 -4.99 -1.63 -11.67
CA GLN A 630 -6.38 -1.30 -12.02
C GLN A 630 -6.62 0.17 -12.36
N SER A 631 -5.71 1.10 -12.05
CA SER A 631 -5.76 2.47 -12.56
C SER A 631 -4.46 2.71 -13.33
N GLY A 632 -4.50 2.50 -14.65
CA GLY A 632 -3.39 2.78 -15.56
C GLY A 632 -2.78 4.15 -15.25
N GLU A 633 -1.43 4.26 -15.38
CA GLU A 633 -0.65 5.51 -15.49
C GLU A 633 0.18 6.02 -14.31
N LEU A 634 0.50 5.25 -13.30
CA LEU A 634 1.59 5.63 -12.39
C LEU A 634 2.79 4.69 -12.53
N SER A 635 3.47 4.72 -13.67
CA SER A 635 4.74 4.02 -13.84
C SER A 635 5.91 4.98 -13.54
N TRP A 636 6.39 4.97 -12.30
CA TRP A 636 7.64 5.61 -11.94
C TRP A 636 8.81 4.95 -12.69
N LYS A 637 9.78 5.73 -13.11
CA LYS A 637 10.95 5.19 -13.82
C LYS A 637 12.09 4.84 -12.86
N LEU A 638 12.27 5.65 -11.81
CA LEU A 638 13.31 5.50 -10.81
C LEU A 638 12.79 5.53 -9.39
N ALA A 639 11.72 6.30 -9.14
CA ALA A 639 11.22 6.54 -7.81
C ALA A 639 10.57 5.29 -7.22
N ASP A 640 10.91 5.03 -5.98
CA ASP A 640 10.26 4.08 -5.11
C ASP A 640 9.63 4.86 -3.96
N ILE A 641 8.30 4.85 -3.87
CA ILE A 641 7.54 5.64 -2.89
C ILE A 641 8.00 5.37 -1.46
N TYR A 642 8.52 4.19 -1.19
CA TYR A 642 8.87 3.71 0.13
C TYR A 642 10.34 3.93 0.47
N ALA A 643 11.21 3.44 -0.40
CA ALA A 643 12.63 3.64 -0.24
C ALA A 643 13.01 5.13 -0.32
N ASP A 644 12.25 5.91 -1.10
CA ASP A 644 12.49 7.32 -1.35
C ASP A 644 11.50 8.24 -0.60
N ALA A 645 10.79 7.77 0.43
CA ALA A 645 9.81 8.55 1.20
C ALA A 645 10.33 9.92 1.71
N PRO A 646 11.60 10.06 2.16
CA PRO A 646 12.15 11.36 2.52
C PRO A 646 12.21 12.33 1.34
N LEU A 647 12.48 11.86 0.11
CA LEU A 647 12.49 12.69 -1.09
C LEU A 647 11.10 13.11 -1.51
N LEU A 648 10.11 12.24 -1.32
CA LEU A 648 8.70 12.56 -1.55
C LEU A 648 8.21 13.67 -0.60
N SER A 649 8.58 13.59 0.69
CA SER A 649 8.26 14.64 1.66
C SER A 649 8.91 15.97 1.28
N LEU A 650 10.19 15.95 0.90
CA LEU A 650 10.90 17.13 0.44
C LEU A 650 10.27 17.76 -0.82
N ALA A 651 9.85 16.93 -1.78
CA ALA A 651 9.17 17.39 -2.99
C ALA A 651 7.80 18.02 -2.67
N SER A 652 7.07 17.46 -1.69
CA SER A 652 5.80 18.02 -1.22
C SER A 652 5.98 19.39 -0.55
N GLU A 653 6.95 19.52 0.36
CA GLU A 653 7.27 20.78 1.02
C GLU A 653 7.69 21.86 0.00
N TYR A 654 8.50 21.47 -0.98
CA TYR A 654 8.90 22.41 -2.03
C TYR A 654 7.72 22.83 -2.92
N ALA A 655 6.83 21.90 -3.28
CA ALA A 655 5.63 22.20 -4.03
C ALA A 655 4.66 23.12 -3.23
N GLU A 656 4.61 23.01 -1.90
CA GLU A 656 3.86 23.93 -1.02
C GLU A 656 4.44 25.34 -1.05
N ARG A 657 5.75 25.44 -1.01
CA ARG A 657 6.46 26.72 -1.07
C ARG A 657 6.23 27.45 -2.39
N ILE A 658 6.32 26.74 -3.53
CA ILE A 658 6.03 27.32 -4.86
C ILE A 658 4.59 27.86 -4.90
N ALA A 659 3.62 27.11 -4.37
CA ALA A 659 2.22 27.51 -4.38
C ALA A 659 1.91 28.71 -3.45
N ALA A 660 2.72 28.92 -2.41
CA ALA A 660 2.60 30.08 -1.52
C ALA A 660 3.24 31.37 -2.10
N GLU A 661 4.21 31.21 -3.03
CA GLU A 661 4.90 32.29 -3.70
C GLU A 661 4.20 32.72 -5.03
N SER A 662 3.25 31.90 -5.55
CA SER A 662 2.42 32.15 -6.75
C SER A 662 1.09 32.80 -6.38
#